data_905bb046b1fcc52030b7b0a614e87a59
#
_entry.id   905bb046b1fcc52030b7b0a614e87a59
#
_cell.length_a   1.000
_cell.length_b   1.000
_cell.length_c   1.000
_cell.angle_alpha   90.00
_cell.angle_beta   90.00
_cell.angle_gamma   90.00
#
_symmetry.space_group_name_H-M   'P 1'
#
loop_
_entity.id
_entity.type
_entity.pdbx_description
1 polymer ?
#
loop_
_entity_poly.entity_id
_entity_poly.type
_entity_poly.pdbx_seq_one_letter_code
_entity_poly.pdbx_strand_id
1 'polypeptide(L)'
;MSVTLPVDALLASILEKLKNGRNLVLEAAPGAGKTTRVPPALLGLTAKEVWVLEPRRIAARMAARRVAQELGEKLGETVGYQVRFEEVSGPKTRLRFLTEGVLTRRIHSDPTLAAVGIVVLDEFHERHMDADLALAILLHLQRASRPDLRLVVMSATLDAAPIARHLECDVITSESRLFPLTERWTPYSNTPIDQQVAVAVESLRGLGDTLVFLPGAAEIRQVQRAVDPIARRRNFLVLPLHGDLSPAEQDRAVEPASQPKLILSTNVAESSITIDGLTTVIDSGLARVAFDSPWTGIPELRLTRISQASARQRAGRAARTGPGTVIRLYTAEDFARRPAQDSPEISRRELSQLLLDLHALDLDPALLPWLESPPTDHLNAARDLLTRLGAFGPAGRKMARLPLPPRLARLVVEAQSRNAAYDGCRIAAALSAGERLNERTRHQSSPSDLLLLMEQDWQYRTRQTFDQLKRAAGVRDTRHAEDEALLIATLAAFPDRLASRKKTGEYTLAGGGSARLAPESALGDEPLIVAVDVEERKEKGLPLIRLASKVEPEWLIDLFPDRIVESAGLEWNKAQERVEARSALQYDGLTIEESRSGEVAAGMAALLLAQKALEAGMPRFVGEADWNSIHARLAFAAEHLSLPKVDDQFLTPLLEKAAYGLRSFADLKSALSEGGLLRAILQGFPSDVARRFEEFAPEKLRLPSGRVAKVEYAEGQPPWVASRLQDFFGMKETPRVAGGRVPVVVHLLAPNYRPVQMTTDLAGFWKRLYPEVRRELSRRYPRHKWPEDPFSI
;
A
#
# COMPACT_ATOMS: atom_id res chain seq x y z
N MET A 1 14.31 -29.56 49.62
CA MET A 1 13.79 -28.33 50.26
C MET A 1 13.35 -27.39 49.19
N SER A 2 12.10 -26.97 49.18
CA SER A 2 11.60 -25.98 48.19
C SER A 2 12.28 -24.62 48.48
N VAL A 3 12.93 -24.05 47.48
CA VAL A 3 13.54 -22.72 47.57
C VAL A 3 12.38 -21.71 47.84
N THR A 4 12.52 -20.90 48.91
CA THR A 4 11.56 -19.84 49.22
C THR A 4 11.79 -18.69 48.24
N LEU A 5 10.76 -18.33 47.52
CA LEU A 5 10.77 -17.25 46.54
C LEU A 5 10.12 -15.98 47.11
N PRO A 6 10.50 -14.78 46.67
CA PRO A 6 9.96 -13.53 47.21
C PRO A 6 8.43 -13.44 47.22
N VAL A 7 7.74 -14.02 46.25
CA VAL A 7 6.28 -13.99 46.18
C VAL A 7 5.61 -14.90 47.25
N ASP A 8 6.35 -15.87 47.82
CA ASP A 8 5.77 -16.79 48.79
C ASP A 8 5.29 -16.05 50.04
N ALA A 9 5.96 -14.96 50.45
CA ALA A 9 5.56 -14.11 51.56
C ALA A 9 4.23 -13.37 51.32
N LEU A 10 3.84 -13.20 50.04
CA LEU A 10 2.65 -12.44 49.65
C LEU A 10 1.44 -13.32 49.37
N LEU A 11 1.62 -14.67 49.28
CA LEU A 11 0.53 -15.60 48.90
C LEU A 11 -0.70 -15.45 49.80
N ALA A 12 -0.49 -15.34 51.12
CA ALA A 12 -1.58 -15.16 52.07
C ALA A 12 -2.41 -13.89 51.78
N SER A 13 -1.74 -12.76 51.56
CA SER A 13 -2.38 -11.48 51.22
C SER A 13 -3.07 -11.54 49.86
N ILE A 14 -2.46 -12.18 48.85
CA ILE A 14 -3.08 -12.40 47.52
C ILE A 14 -4.38 -13.16 47.65
N LEU A 15 -4.37 -14.28 48.39
CA LEU A 15 -5.55 -15.11 48.61
C LEU A 15 -6.65 -14.40 49.39
N GLU A 16 -6.29 -13.65 50.41
CA GLU A 16 -7.22 -12.86 51.23
C GLU A 16 -7.91 -11.75 50.37
N LYS A 17 -7.14 -10.99 49.61
CA LYS A 17 -7.70 -9.93 48.75
C LYS A 17 -8.63 -10.51 47.67
N LEU A 18 -8.29 -11.65 47.06
CA LEU A 18 -9.13 -12.30 46.08
C LEU A 18 -10.36 -13.01 46.69
N LYS A 19 -10.36 -13.33 47.99
CA LYS A 19 -11.58 -13.78 48.69
C LYS A 19 -12.58 -12.66 48.86
N ASN A 20 -12.08 -11.45 49.20
CA ASN A 20 -12.88 -10.27 49.50
C ASN A 20 -13.19 -9.42 48.24
N GLY A 21 -12.36 -9.53 47.22
CA GLY A 21 -12.46 -8.79 45.95
C GLY A 21 -12.53 -9.73 44.74
N ARG A 22 -12.79 -9.16 43.56
CA ARG A 22 -12.86 -9.95 42.32
C ARG A 22 -11.58 -9.93 41.49
N ASN A 23 -10.81 -8.84 41.59
CA ASN A 23 -9.65 -8.58 40.78
C ASN A 23 -8.43 -8.19 41.61
N LEU A 24 -7.24 -8.43 41.08
CA LEU A 24 -5.97 -8.07 41.71
C LEU A 24 -4.90 -7.78 40.67
N VAL A 25 -4.08 -6.79 40.93
CA VAL A 25 -2.84 -6.56 40.20
C VAL A 25 -1.65 -6.93 41.09
N LEU A 26 -0.79 -7.80 40.57
CA LEU A 26 0.47 -8.18 41.23
C LEU A 26 1.65 -7.62 40.45
N GLU A 27 2.36 -6.71 41.06
CA GLU A 27 3.63 -6.20 40.56
C GLU A 27 4.80 -6.88 41.29
N ALA A 28 5.62 -7.61 40.55
CA ALA A 28 6.77 -8.26 41.13
C ALA A 28 7.87 -8.46 40.08
N ALA A 29 9.11 -8.24 40.49
CA ALA A 29 10.24 -8.36 39.58
C ALA A 29 10.34 -9.76 38.94
N PRO A 30 10.98 -9.86 37.76
CA PRO A 30 11.24 -11.13 37.12
C PRO A 30 12.04 -12.09 38.05
N GLY A 31 11.60 -13.34 38.15
CA GLY A 31 12.20 -14.32 39.07
C GLY A 31 11.66 -14.35 40.50
N ALA A 32 10.70 -13.46 40.82
CA ALA A 32 10.03 -13.47 42.14
C ALA A 32 9.15 -14.71 42.39
N GLY A 33 8.93 -15.56 41.38
CA GLY A 33 8.11 -16.76 41.45
C GLY A 33 6.63 -16.56 41.09
N LYS A 34 6.26 -15.41 40.50
CA LYS A 34 4.85 -15.12 40.11
C LYS A 34 4.20 -16.29 39.38
N THR A 35 4.75 -16.66 38.25
CA THR A 35 4.19 -17.67 37.33
C THR A 35 4.14 -19.06 37.94
N THR A 36 5.05 -19.41 38.86
CA THR A 36 5.15 -20.79 39.42
C THR A 36 4.49 -20.94 40.78
N ARG A 37 4.31 -19.88 41.56
CA ARG A 37 3.74 -19.97 42.92
C ARG A 37 2.30 -19.45 43.03
N VAL A 38 1.99 -18.36 42.33
CA VAL A 38 0.67 -17.73 42.45
C VAL A 38 -0.43 -18.60 41.84
N PRO A 39 -0.33 -19.09 40.59
CA PRO A 39 -1.41 -19.87 39.98
C PRO A 39 -1.78 -21.17 40.75
N PRO A 40 -0.84 -21.99 41.24
CA PRO A 40 -1.17 -23.15 42.06
C PRO A 40 -1.88 -22.78 43.37
N ALA A 41 -1.48 -21.70 44.04
CA ALA A 41 -2.12 -21.22 45.26
C ALA A 41 -3.59 -20.84 45.02
N LEU A 42 -3.95 -20.33 43.85
CA LEU A 42 -5.31 -19.93 43.48
C LEU A 42 -6.27 -21.11 43.37
N LEU A 43 -5.78 -22.36 43.20
CA LEU A 43 -6.62 -23.57 43.17
C LEU A 43 -7.44 -23.74 44.45
N GLY A 44 -6.96 -23.20 45.58
CA GLY A 44 -7.68 -23.21 46.85
C GLY A 44 -8.87 -22.25 46.93
N LEU A 45 -8.99 -21.30 46.01
CA LEU A 45 -10.06 -20.32 45.99
C LEU A 45 -11.26 -20.68 45.15
N THR A 46 -11.15 -21.69 44.30
CA THR A 46 -12.23 -22.11 43.40
C THR A 46 -12.26 -23.63 43.20
N ALA A 47 -13.43 -24.18 43.01
CA ALA A 47 -13.61 -25.56 42.55
C ALA A 47 -13.46 -25.67 41.00
N LYS A 48 -13.54 -24.53 40.28
CA LYS A 48 -13.42 -24.45 38.83
C LYS A 48 -11.95 -24.40 38.39
N GLU A 49 -11.70 -24.33 37.11
CA GLU A 49 -10.37 -24.23 36.56
C GLU A 49 -9.75 -22.84 36.81
N VAL A 50 -8.44 -22.80 36.92
CA VAL A 50 -7.59 -21.63 36.92
C VAL A 50 -6.84 -21.59 35.60
N TRP A 51 -7.02 -20.54 34.80
CA TRP A 51 -6.33 -20.37 33.54
C TRP A 51 -5.24 -19.29 33.66
N VAL A 52 -4.05 -19.58 33.12
CA VAL A 52 -2.93 -18.65 33.08
C VAL A 52 -2.63 -18.32 31.63
N LEU A 53 -2.78 -17.07 31.25
CA LEU A 53 -2.50 -16.59 29.90
C LEU A 53 -1.07 -16.14 29.83
N GLU A 54 -0.34 -16.72 28.89
CA GLU A 54 1.08 -16.47 28.63
C GLU A 54 1.25 -15.89 27.23
N PRO A 55 2.13 -14.91 27.01
CA PRO A 55 2.34 -14.30 25.70
C PRO A 55 2.99 -15.26 24.70
N ARG A 56 3.73 -16.27 25.19
CA ARG A 56 4.55 -17.13 24.33
C ARG A 56 4.32 -18.61 24.58
N ARG A 57 4.32 -19.41 23.50
CA ARG A 57 4.15 -20.86 23.53
C ARG A 57 5.18 -21.56 24.43
N ILE A 58 6.45 -21.12 24.36
CA ILE A 58 7.53 -21.68 25.19
C ILE A 58 7.25 -21.41 26.65
N ALA A 59 6.85 -20.20 27.02
CA ALA A 59 6.55 -19.79 28.39
C ALA A 59 5.45 -20.66 29.00
N ALA A 60 4.30 -20.78 28.31
CA ALA A 60 3.19 -21.61 28.76
C ALA A 60 3.60 -23.07 29.00
N ARG A 61 4.37 -23.65 28.07
CA ARG A 61 4.85 -25.04 28.18
C ARG A 61 5.83 -25.21 29.33
N MET A 62 6.80 -24.31 29.47
CA MET A 62 7.83 -24.41 30.52
C MET A 62 7.25 -24.12 31.91
N ALA A 63 6.36 -23.12 32.03
CA ALA A 63 5.69 -22.83 33.28
C ALA A 63 4.86 -24.03 33.74
N ALA A 64 4.06 -24.62 32.84
CA ALA A 64 3.27 -25.81 33.17
C ALA A 64 4.13 -27.00 33.65
N ARG A 65 5.25 -27.28 32.92
CA ARG A 65 6.19 -28.33 33.31
C ARG A 65 6.81 -28.06 34.70
N ARG A 66 7.28 -26.79 34.90
CA ARG A 66 7.88 -26.42 36.17
C ARG A 66 6.91 -26.54 37.32
N VAL A 67 5.69 -26.08 37.19
CA VAL A 67 4.67 -26.17 38.22
C VAL A 67 4.30 -27.64 38.50
N ALA A 68 4.12 -28.48 37.48
CA ALA A 68 3.87 -29.92 37.67
C ALA A 68 5.03 -30.60 38.43
N GLN A 69 6.29 -30.29 38.11
CA GLN A 69 7.46 -30.78 38.82
C GLN A 69 7.48 -30.35 40.30
N GLU A 70 7.16 -29.08 40.60
CA GLU A 70 7.10 -28.54 41.94
C GLU A 70 5.98 -29.18 42.80
N LEU A 71 4.87 -29.59 42.16
CA LEU A 71 3.77 -30.35 42.78
C LEU A 71 4.05 -31.84 42.89
N GLY A 72 5.17 -32.34 42.27
CA GLY A 72 5.47 -33.78 42.25
C GLY A 72 4.60 -34.61 41.33
N GLU A 73 3.98 -33.99 40.33
CA GLU A 73 3.00 -34.62 39.42
C GLU A 73 3.55 -34.73 37.97
N LYS A 74 2.94 -35.59 37.19
CA LYS A 74 3.13 -35.61 35.75
C LYS A 74 2.32 -34.51 35.09
N LEU A 75 2.89 -33.88 34.04
CA LEU A 75 2.17 -32.94 33.23
C LEU A 75 0.95 -33.60 32.57
N GLY A 76 -0.22 -32.91 32.64
CA GLY A 76 -1.52 -33.46 32.22
C GLY A 76 -2.38 -34.03 33.35
N GLU A 77 -1.87 -34.07 34.60
CA GLU A 77 -2.67 -34.37 35.78
C GLU A 77 -3.39 -33.11 36.27
N THR A 78 -3.01 -32.52 37.40
CA THR A 78 -3.62 -31.26 37.89
C THR A 78 -3.22 -30.07 37.01
N VAL A 79 -1.99 -30.10 36.49
CA VAL A 79 -1.44 -29.04 35.66
C VAL A 79 -1.36 -29.46 34.19
N GLY A 80 -1.90 -28.66 33.31
CA GLY A 80 -1.80 -28.84 31.87
C GLY A 80 -1.44 -27.53 31.14
N TYR A 81 -1.26 -27.62 29.82
CA TYR A 81 -1.14 -26.47 28.98
C TYR A 81 -1.84 -26.67 27.65
N GLN A 82 -2.18 -25.54 27.02
CA GLN A 82 -2.66 -25.49 25.65
C GLN A 82 -2.09 -24.30 24.93
N VAL A 83 -1.39 -24.58 23.86
CA VAL A 83 -0.86 -23.56 22.94
C VAL A 83 -1.39 -23.83 21.55
N ARG A 84 -1.18 -22.92 20.63
CA ARG A 84 -1.60 -23.12 19.26
C ARG A 84 -1.05 -24.45 18.75
N PHE A 85 -1.96 -25.41 18.45
CA PHE A 85 -1.67 -26.71 17.87
C PHE A 85 -1.13 -27.80 18.83
N GLU A 86 -1.04 -27.54 20.12
CA GLU A 86 -0.54 -28.50 21.08
C GLU A 86 -1.32 -28.37 22.39
N GLU A 87 -1.84 -29.47 22.91
CA GLU A 87 -2.52 -29.54 24.21
C GLU A 87 -2.06 -30.78 24.99
N VAL A 88 -1.71 -30.55 26.24
CA VAL A 88 -1.45 -31.60 27.21
C VAL A 88 -2.31 -31.36 28.42
N SER A 89 -3.39 -32.15 28.56
CA SER A 89 -4.37 -32.04 29.65
C SER A 89 -5.06 -33.36 29.85
N GLY A 90 -5.65 -33.55 31.03
CA GLY A 90 -6.42 -34.72 31.39
C GLY A 90 -7.70 -34.36 32.14
N PRO A 91 -8.52 -35.35 32.53
CA PRO A 91 -9.79 -35.12 33.25
C PRO A 91 -9.64 -34.45 34.62
N LYS A 92 -8.44 -34.52 35.23
CA LYS A 92 -8.11 -33.92 36.51
C LYS A 92 -7.46 -32.53 36.40
N THR A 93 -7.21 -32.05 35.15
CA THR A 93 -6.52 -30.77 34.94
C THR A 93 -7.39 -29.62 35.38
N ARG A 94 -6.91 -28.86 36.37
CA ARG A 94 -7.58 -27.69 36.93
C ARG A 94 -6.74 -26.40 36.76
N LEU A 95 -5.45 -26.51 36.54
CA LEU A 95 -4.58 -25.40 36.26
C LEU A 95 -4.08 -25.51 34.81
N ARG A 96 -4.47 -24.58 33.96
CA ARG A 96 -4.10 -24.58 32.53
C ARG A 96 -3.27 -23.37 32.19
N PHE A 97 -2.11 -23.58 31.62
CA PHE A 97 -1.31 -22.54 30.99
C PHE A 97 -1.68 -22.47 29.52
N LEU A 98 -2.14 -21.29 29.08
CA LEU A 98 -2.66 -21.06 27.73
C LEU A 98 -1.88 -19.92 27.07
N THR A 99 -1.71 -19.95 25.75
CA THR A 99 -1.36 -18.70 25.07
C THR A 99 -2.62 -17.85 24.89
N GLU A 100 -2.45 -16.52 24.95
CA GLU A 100 -3.54 -15.53 24.92
C GLU A 100 -4.54 -15.75 23.78
N GLY A 101 -4.07 -15.98 22.55
CA GLY A 101 -4.94 -16.26 21.39
C GLY A 101 -5.70 -17.61 21.47
N VAL A 102 -5.40 -18.49 22.44
CA VAL A 102 -6.21 -19.68 22.72
C VAL A 102 -7.46 -19.31 23.50
N LEU A 103 -7.40 -18.32 24.40
CA LEU A 103 -8.57 -17.84 25.14
C LEU A 103 -9.68 -17.39 24.18
N THR A 104 -9.37 -16.54 23.23
CA THR A 104 -10.36 -16.03 22.26
C THR A 104 -11.09 -17.16 21.54
N ARG A 105 -10.35 -18.19 21.12
CA ARG A 105 -10.97 -19.38 20.50
C ARG A 105 -11.80 -20.20 21.43
N ARG A 106 -11.41 -20.33 22.71
CA ARG A 106 -12.21 -21.03 23.72
C ARG A 106 -13.54 -20.30 23.99
N ILE A 107 -13.53 -18.97 23.97
CA ILE A 107 -14.75 -18.17 24.13
C ILE A 107 -15.71 -18.38 22.95
N HIS A 108 -15.23 -18.63 21.73
CA HIS A 108 -16.12 -19.02 20.62
C HIS A 108 -16.88 -20.31 20.86
N SER A 109 -16.32 -21.26 21.63
CA SER A 109 -16.96 -22.53 21.94
C SER A 109 -17.71 -22.51 23.27
N ASP A 110 -17.27 -21.73 24.24
CA ASP A 110 -17.87 -21.47 25.53
C ASP A 110 -17.87 -19.98 25.86
N PRO A 111 -18.84 -19.19 25.36
CA PRO A 111 -18.90 -17.75 25.56
C PRO A 111 -18.93 -17.29 27.01
N THR A 112 -19.31 -18.18 27.92
CA THR A 112 -19.41 -17.87 29.35
C THR A 112 -18.22 -18.34 30.17
N LEU A 113 -17.32 -19.10 29.59
CA LEU A 113 -16.23 -19.76 30.30
C LEU A 113 -16.71 -20.44 31.59
N ALA A 114 -17.81 -21.23 31.47
CA ALA A 114 -18.55 -21.78 32.65
C ALA A 114 -17.67 -22.58 33.60
N ALA A 115 -16.70 -23.32 33.07
CA ALA A 115 -15.76 -24.14 33.84
C ALA A 115 -14.65 -23.33 34.51
N VAL A 116 -14.46 -22.05 34.17
CA VAL A 116 -13.35 -21.22 34.64
C VAL A 116 -13.75 -20.35 35.83
N GLY A 117 -12.96 -20.35 36.88
CA GLY A 117 -13.19 -19.53 38.07
C GLY A 117 -12.22 -18.34 38.19
N ILE A 118 -11.01 -18.53 37.75
CA ILE A 118 -9.96 -17.48 37.84
C ILE A 118 -9.17 -17.47 36.52
N VAL A 119 -8.91 -16.27 36.00
CA VAL A 119 -8.00 -16.06 34.88
C VAL A 119 -6.85 -15.17 35.33
N VAL A 120 -5.64 -15.66 35.10
CA VAL A 120 -4.39 -14.93 35.35
C VAL A 120 -3.81 -14.45 34.02
N LEU A 121 -3.59 -13.16 33.85
CA LEU A 121 -2.87 -12.59 32.72
C LEU A 121 -1.43 -12.37 33.18
N ASP A 122 -0.51 -13.24 32.73
CA ASP A 122 0.89 -13.12 33.10
C ASP A 122 1.67 -12.29 32.07
N GLU A 123 2.79 -11.72 32.51
CA GLU A 123 3.66 -10.83 31.72
C GLU A 123 2.89 -9.72 30.98
N PHE A 124 1.80 -9.22 31.53
CA PHE A 124 0.89 -8.25 30.90
C PHE A 124 1.59 -6.96 30.47
N HIS A 125 2.75 -6.65 31.06
CA HIS A 125 3.56 -5.50 30.66
C HIS A 125 4.12 -5.58 29.21
N GLU A 126 4.11 -6.76 28.58
CA GLU A 126 4.46 -6.85 27.16
C GLU A 126 3.42 -6.22 26.22
N ARG A 127 2.19 -5.97 26.71
CA ARG A 127 1.10 -5.30 26.02
C ARG A 127 0.88 -5.85 24.60
N HIS A 128 0.82 -7.20 24.52
CA HIS A 128 0.42 -7.86 23.28
C HIS A 128 -1.04 -7.55 22.94
N MET A 129 -1.37 -7.48 21.67
CA MET A 129 -2.74 -7.24 21.20
C MET A 129 -3.73 -8.27 21.76
N ASP A 130 -3.34 -9.55 21.78
CA ASP A 130 -4.17 -10.63 22.31
C ASP A 130 -4.37 -10.51 23.82
N ALA A 131 -3.39 -9.97 24.59
CA ALA A 131 -3.53 -9.71 26.02
C ALA A 131 -4.52 -8.58 26.31
N ASP A 132 -4.40 -7.47 25.58
CA ASP A 132 -5.32 -6.33 25.71
C ASP A 132 -6.75 -6.74 25.33
N LEU A 133 -6.90 -7.52 24.25
CA LEU A 133 -8.19 -8.08 23.85
C LEU A 133 -8.76 -9.04 24.92
N ALA A 134 -7.92 -9.95 25.44
CA ALA A 134 -8.32 -10.90 26.48
C ALA A 134 -8.82 -10.17 27.74
N LEU A 135 -8.09 -9.15 28.20
CA LEU A 135 -8.50 -8.34 29.35
C LEU A 135 -9.86 -7.66 29.12
N ALA A 136 -10.03 -7.03 27.93
CA ALA A 136 -11.28 -6.35 27.59
C ALA A 136 -12.48 -7.31 27.54
N ILE A 137 -12.33 -8.49 26.93
CA ILE A 137 -13.40 -9.50 26.87
C ILE A 137 -13.70 -10.07 28.25
N LEU A 138 -12.67 -10.44 29.03
CA LEU A 138 -12.85 -11.00 30.37
C LEU A 138 -13.54 -10.00 31.31
N LEU A 139 -13.17 -8.73 31.25
CA LEU A 139 -13.81 -7.69 32.06
C LEU A 139 -15.25 -7.42 31.60
N HIS A 140 -15.51 -7.48 30.31
CA HIS A 140 -16.87 -7.44 29.76
C HIS A 140 -17.70 -8.61 30.27
N LEU A 141 -17.19 -9.85 30.18
CA LEU A 141 -17.87 -11.05 30.71
C LEU A 141 -18.14 -10.94 32.21
N GLN A 142 -17.15 -10.47 32.99
CA GLN A 142 -17.31 -10.29 34.44
C GLN A 142 -18.43 -9.31 34.78
N ARG A 143 -18.56 -8.23 34.00
CA ARG A 143 -19.61 -7.20 34.20
C ARG A 143 -20.98 -7.68 33.73
N ALA A 144 -21.05 -8.41 32.62
CA ALA A 144 -22.29 -8.74 31.94
C ALA A 144 -22.94 -10.06 32.48
N SER A 145 -22.14 -11.11 32.66
CA SER A 145 -22.71 -12.47 32.89
C SER A 145 -21.96 -13.31 33.89
N ARG A 146 -20.73 -12.98 34.27
CA ARG A 146 -19.86 -13.78 35.12
C ARG A 146 -19.31 -12.98 36.33
N PRO A 147 -20.19 -12.46 37.23
CA PRO A 147 -19.72 -11.69 38.37
C PRO A 147 -18.89 -12.53 39.36
N ASP A 148 -18.89 -13.86 39.24
CA ASP A 148 -18.05 -14.80 39.99
C ASP A 148 -16.63 -14.95 39.47
N LEU A 149 -16.36 -14.56 38.22
CA LEU A 149 -15.05 -14.66 37.58
C LEU A 149 -14.06 -13.73 38.27
N ARG A 150 -12.86 -14.22 38.56
CA ARG A 150 -11.78 -13.41 39.14
C ARG A 150 -10.67 -13.21 38.14
N LEU A 151 -10.12 -12.00 38.11
CA LEU A 151 -9.01 -11.63 37.21
C LEU A 151 -7.78 -11.26 38.03
N VAL A 152 -6.65 -11.84 37.68
CA VAL A 152 -5.35 -11.52 38.28
C VAL A 152 -4.42 -11.09 37.17
N VAL A 153 -3.93 -9.83 37.23
CA VAL A 153 -2.94 -9.33 36.27
C VAL A 153 -1.56 -9.33 36.94
N MET A 154 -0.63 -10.04 36.34
CA MET A 154 0.76 -10.11 36.82
C MET A 154 1.70 -9.35 35.88
N SER A 155 2.52 -8.50 36.47
CA SER A 155 3.43 -7.61 35.73
C SER A 155 4.80 -7.55 36.38
N ALA A 156 5.84 -7.28 35.58
CA ALA A 156 7.21 -7.13 36.06
C ALA A 156 7.67 -5.66 36.16
N THR A 157 7.15 -4.77 35.37
CA THR A 157 7.73 -3.43 35.14
C THR A 157 6.72 -2.33 34.80
N LEU A 158 5.42 -2.62 34.82
CA LEU A 158 4.41 -1.58 34.52
C LEU A 158 4.15 -0.73 35.76
N ASP A 159 3.80 0.53 35.53
CA ASP A 159 3.02 1.27 36.46
C ASP A 159 1.68 0.52 36.65
N ALA A 160 1.54 -0.18 37.77
CA ALA A 160 0.38 -1.00 38.08
C ALA A 160 -0.88 -0.17 38.32
N ALA A 161 -0.71 1.13 38.63
CA ALA A 161 -1.81 2.01 39.00
C ALA A 161 -2.87 2.24 37.90
N PRO A 162 -2.55 2.42 36.63
CA PRO A 162 -3.57 2.50 35.56
C PRO A 162 -4.38 1.20 35.42
N ILE A 163 -3.74 0.04 35.51
CA ILE A 163 -4.39 -1.26 35.40
C ILE A 163 -5.32 -1.47 36.61
N ALA A 164 -4.83 -1.18 37.81
CA ALA A 164 -5.61 -1.33 39.03
C ALA A 164 -6.85 -0.42 39.08
N ARG A 165 -6.72 0.82 38.61
CA ARG A 165 -7.86 1.73 38.43
C ARG A 165 -8.86 1.20 37.43
N HIS A 166 -8.38 0.66 36.31
CA HIS A 166 -9.24 0.08 35.28
C HIS A 166 -10.01 -1.16 35.76
N LEU A 167 -9.36 -2.01 36.58
CA LEU A 167 -9.94 -3.21 37.18
C LEU A 167 -10.66 -2.95 38.50
N GLU A 168 -10.63 -1.71 39.00
CA GLU A 168 -11.20 -1.31 40.29
C GLU A 168 -10.71 -2.22 41.44
N CYS A 169 -9.41 -2.43 41.52
CA CYS A 169 -8.81 -3.40 42.44
C CYS A 169 -7.53 -2.87 43.10
N ASP A 170 -7.06 -3.64 44.09
CA ASP A 170 -5.81 -3.39 44.78
C ASP A 170 -4.58 -3.82 43.96
N VAL A 171 -3.43 -3.21 44.31
CA VAL A 171 -2.09 -3.59 43.87
C VAL A 171 -1.36 -4.26 45.04
N ILE A 172 -0.75 -5.42 44.77
CA ILE A 172 0.26 -6.00 45.66
C ILE A 172 1.60 -5.89 44.96
N THR A 173 2.57 -5.29 45.62
CA THR A 173 3.94 -5.14 45.11
C THR A 173 4.90 -6.01 45.89
N SER A 174 5.72 -6.78 45.16
CA SER A 174 6.80 -7.56 45.74
C SER A 174 8.11 -6.80 45.67
N GLU A 175 8.66 -6.46 46.83
CA GLU A 175 10.02 -5.94 46.91
C GLU A 175 11.04 -7.08 46.66
N SER A 176 11.29 -7.39 45.41
CA SER A 176 12.36 -8.32 45.06
C SER A 176 13.68 -7.58 44.98
N ARG A 177 14.59 -7.91 45.85
CA ARG A 177 15.96 -7.43 45.71
C ARG A 177 16.65 -8.23 44.60
N LEU A 178 16.87 -7.60 43.47
CA LEU A 178 17.85 -8.09 42.51
C LEU A 178 19.23 -8.05 43.15
N PHE A 179 20.06 -9.02 42.83
CA PHE A 179 21.46 -8.95 43.20
C PHE A 179 22.16 -7.75 42.55
N PRO A 180 23.31 -7.26 43.09
CA PRO A 180 24.04 -6.19 42.47
C PRO A 180 24.32 -6.44 40.99
N LEU A 181 24.05 -5.44 40.15
CA LEU A 181 24.27 -5.48 38.70
C LEU A 181 25.37 -4.47 38.35
N THR A 182 26.43 -4.96 37.71
CA THR A 182 27.48 -4.11 37.17
C THR A 182 27.15 -3.79 35.71
N GLU A 183 26.92 -2.52 35.39
CA GLU A 183 26.64 -2.07 34.03
C GLU A 183 27.91 -1.56 33.33
N ARG A 184 28.15 -2.03 32.12
CA ARG A 184 29.22 -1.56 31.24
C ARG A 184 28.64 -1.07 29.93
N TRP A 185 28.97 0.16 29.57
CA TRP A 185 28.54 0.80 28.34
C TRP A 185 29.70 0.79 27.34
N THR A 186 29.40 0.47 26.04
CA THR A 186 30.42 0.58 24.99
C THR A 186 30.31 1.96 24.33
N PRO A 187 31.46 2.48 23.84
CA PRO A 187 31.42 3.67 22.98
C PRO A 187 30.58 3.42 21.71
N TYR A 188 30.11 4.47 21.07
CA TYR A 188 29.46 4.36 19.75
C TYR A 188 30.41 3.67 18.75
N SER A 189 29.88 2.71 18.00
CA SER A 189 30.62 1.97 17.00
C SER A 189 29.78 1.69 15.76
N ASN A 190 30.39 1.82 14.60
CA ASN A 190 29.81 1.42 13.30
C ASN A 190 30.21 -0.01 12.90
N THR A 191 30.96 -0.72 13.75
CA THR A 191 31.35 -2.11 13.50
C THR A 191 30.11 -3.00 13.44
N PRO A 192 30.06 -4.02 12.57
CA PRO A 192 28.98 -4.99 12.54
C PRO A 192 28.76 -5.65 13.91
N ILE A 193 27.47 -5.97 14.20
CA ILE A 193 27.08 -6.45 15.54
C ILE A 193 27.76 -7.75 15.95
N ASP A 194 28.05 -8.64 15.01
CA ASP A 194 28.76 -9.90 15.24
C ASP A 194 30.18 -9.65 15.76
N GLN A 195 30.88 -8.66 15.22
CA GLN A 195 32.21 -8.27 15.67
C GLN A 195 32.16 -7.60 17.05
N GLN A 196 31.15 -6.71 17.28
CA GLN A 196 30.99 -6.10 18.60
C GLN A 196 30.72 -7.15 19.68
N VAL A 197 29.87 -8.14 19.39
CA VAL A 197 29.61 -9.26 20.30
C VAL A 197 30.88 -10.10 20.52
N ALA A 198 31.65 -10.40 19.48
CA ALA A 198 32.91 -11.16 19.60
C ALA A 198 33.88 -10.44 20.54
N VAL A 199 34.06 -9.12 20.40
CA VAL A 199 34.91 -8.31 21.31
C VAL A 199 34.37 -8.35 22.74
N ALA A 200 33.05 -8.25 22.92
CA ALA A 200 32.44 -8.31 24.26
C ALA A 200 32.66 -9.70 24.90
N VAL A 201 32.45 -10.78 24.15
CA VAL A 201 32.67 -12.16 24.61
C VAL A 201 34.18 -12.39 24.97
N GLU A 202 35.12 -11.86 24.18
CA GLU A 202 36.54 -11.91 24.48
C GLU A 202 36.90 -11.21 25.80
N SER A 203 36.22 -10.10 26.11
CA SER A 203 36.44 -9.29 27.31
C SER A 203 35.88 -9.88 28.60
N LEU A 204 35.11 -10.98 28.53
CA LEU A 204 34.53 -11.63 29.71
C LEU A 204 35.62 -12.14 30.66
N ARG A 205 35.47 -11.84 31.94
CA ARG A 205 36.45 -12.27 32.98
C ARG A 205 36.01 -13.49 33.80
N GLY A 206 34.78 -13.96 33.64
CA GLY A 206 34.18 -15.08 34.38
C GLY A 206 33.84 -16.28 33.49
N LEU A 207 33.59 -17.43 34.10
CA LEU A 207 33.19 -18.69 33.43
C LEU A 207 31.72 -19.02 33.63
N GLY A 208 30.84 -18.04 34.00
CA GLY A 208 29.44 -18.27 34.14
C GLY A 208 28.69 -18.21 32.79
N ASP A 209 27.45 -18.68 32.79
CA ASP A 209 26.61 -18.62 31.61
C ASP A 209 26.37 -17.16 31.16
N THR A 210 26.47 -16.96 29.86
CA THR A 210 26.33 -15.66 29.22
C THR A 210 25.18 -15.68 28.24
N LEU A 211 24.27 -14.68 28.34
CA LEU A 211 23.15 -14.49 27.42
C LEU A 211 23.37 -13.25 26.52
N VAL A 212 23.31 -13.45 25.21
CA VAL A 212 23.47 -12.38 24.23
C VAL A 212 22.13 -12.09 23.56
N PHE A 213 21.64 -10.88 23.70
CA PHE A 213 20.41 -10.44 23.02
C PHE A 213 20.71 -9.90 21.62
N LEU A 214 20.08 -10.52 20.61
CA LEU A 214 20.25 -10.25 19.19
C LEU A 214 18.88 -10.02 18.51
N PRO A 215 18.83 -9.25 17.41
CA PRO A 215 17.56 -8.92 16.79
C PRO A 215 16.82 -10.11 16.17
N GLY A 216 17.54 -11.07 15.60
CA GLY A 216 16.90 -12.17 14.87
C GLY A 216 17.82 -13.35 14.57
N ALA A 217 17.25 -14.40 13.97
CA ALA A 217 17.95 -15.64 13.66
C ALA A 217 19.14 -15.47 12.67
N ALA A 218 19.05 -14.48 11.77
CA ALA A 218 20.14 -14.18 10.85
C ALA A 218 21.37 -13.65 11.60
N GLU A 219 21.16 -12.70 12.50
CA GLU A 219 22.19 -12.12 13.35
C GLU A 219 22.74 -13.17 14.32
N ILE A 220 21.90 -14.06 14.84
CA ILE A 220 22.35 -15.20 15.66
C ILE A 220 23.36 -16.05 14.89
N ARG A 221 23.05 -16.43 13.65
CA ARG A 221 23.98 -17.24 12.82
C ARG A 221 25.28 -16.51 12.50
N GLN A 222 25.24 -15.19 12.27
CA GLN A 222 26.44 -14.38 12.03
C GLN A 222 27.33 -14.34 13.30
N VAL A 223 26.72 -14.02 14.44
CA VAL A 223 27.41 -13.98 15.73
C VAL A 223 27.98 -15.35 16.08
N GLN A 224 27.21 -16.44 15.85
CA GLN A 224 27.69 -17.80 16.10
C GLN A 224 29.01 -18.11 15.37
N ARG A 225 29.11 -17.72 14.10
CA ARG A 225 30.34 -17.87 13.31
C ARG A 225 31.48 -17.00 13.86
N ALA A 226 31.19 -15.75 14.23
CA ALA A 226 32.18 -14.81 14.73
C ALA A 226 32.73 -15.20 16.09
N VAL A 227 31.91 -15.80 16.98
CA VAL A 227 32.35 -16.22 18.34
C VAL A 227 32.92 -17.63 18.39
N ASP A 228 32.75 -18.48 17.36
CA ASP A 228 33.21 -19.89 17.36
C ASP A 228 34.72 -20.07 17.75
N PRO A 229 35.67 -19.29 17.19
CA PRO A 229 37.06 -19.39 17.59
C PRO A 229 37.32 -19.07 19.08
N ILE A 230 36.53 -18.07 19.60
CA ILE A 230 36.64 -17.67 21.01
C ILE A 230 36.02 -18.72 21.91
N ALA A 231 34.84 -19.23 21.51
CA ALA A 231 34.11 -20.24 22.25
C ALA A 231 34.90 -21.54 22.43
N ARG A 232 35.56 -22.01 21.37
CA ARG A 232 36.46 -23.18 21.43
C ARG A 232 37.61 -22.95 22.39
N ARG A 233 38.28 -21.80 22.32
CA ARG A 233 39.41 -21.46 23.18
C ARG A 233 39.03 -21.35 24.66
N ARG A 234 37.78 -20.84 24.93
CA ARG A 234 37.25 -20.60 26.28
C ARG A 234 36.33 -21.69 26.79
N ASN A 235 36.17 -22.77 26.03
CA ASN A 235 35.31 -23.91 26.34
C ASN A 235 33.83 -23.53 26.59
N PHE A 236 33.30 -22.58 25.82
CA PHE A 236 31.88 -22.25 25.85
C PHE A 236 31.07 -23.19 24.95
N LEU A 237 29.90 -23.61 25.45
CA LEU A 237 28.87 -24.26 24.64
C LEU A 237 27.97 -23.17 24.01
N VAL A 238 28.11 -22.96 22.71
CA VAL A 238 27.30 -21.94 21.97
C VAL A 238 25.96 -22.52 21.58
N LEU A 239 24.88 -21.91 22.07
CA LEU A 239 23.49 -22.37 21.87
C LEU A 239 22.59 -21.24 21.35
N PRO A 240 21.91 -21.43 20.21
CA PRO A 240 20.88 -20.50 19.76
C PRO A 240 19.58 -20.65 20.58
N LEU A 241 18.82 -19.54 20.74
CA LEU A 241 17.52 -19.53 21.40
C LEU A 241 16.57 -18.55 20.70
N HIS A 242 15.68 -19.06 19.86
CA HIS A 242 14.64 -18.27 19.18
C HIS A 242 13.39 -19.12 18.88
N GLY A 243 12.30 -18.48 18.50
CA GLY A 243 11.00 -19.11 18.35
C GLY A 243 10.87 -20.19 17.29
N ASP A 244 11.78 -20.19 16.28
CA ASP A 244 11.71 -21.15 15.16
C ASP A 244 12.42 -22.48 15.45
N LEU A 245 13.13 -22.58 16.56
CA LEU A 245 13.80 -23.82 16.96
C LEU A 245 12.81 -24.89 17.41
N SER A 246 13.21 -26.14 17.25
CA SER A 246 12.45 -27.26 17.82
C SER A 246 12.39 -27.21 19.36
N PRO A 247 11.37 -27.78 20.00
CA PRO A 247 11.30 -27.84 21.45
C PRO A 247 12.56 -28.38 22.13
N ALA A 248 13.16 -29.43 21.57
CA ALA A 248 14.38 -30.04 22.13
C ALA A 248 15.58 -29.10 22.06
N GLU A 249 15.73 -28.31 20.99
CA GLU A 249 16.79 -27.32 20.88
C GLU A 249 16.60 -26.17 21.87
N GLN A 250 15.36 -25.73 22.08
CA GLN A 250 15.02 -24.70 23.06
C GLN A 250 15.29 -25.20 24.49
N ASP A 251 14.88 -26.42 24.82
CA ASP A 251 15.10 -27.02 26.14
C ASP A 251 16.61 -27.13 26.43
N ARG A 252 17.41 -27.56 25.44
CA ARG A 252 18.88 -27.64 25.54
C ARG A 252 19.56 -26.31 25.87
N ALA A 253 19.02 -25.19 25.36
CA ALA A 253 19.58 -23.86 25.65
C ALA A 253 19.31 -23.42 27.10
N VAL A 254 18.22 -23.91 27.71
CA VAL A 254 17.77 -23.50 29.04
C VAL A 254 18.28 -24.44 30.15
N GLU A 255 18.34 -25.76 29.90
CA GLU A 255 18.77 -26.77 30.85
C GLU A 255 20.21 -26.55 31.29
N PRO A 256 20.56 -26.94 32.54
CA PRO A 256 21.94 -26.90 33.02
C PRO A 256 22.88 -27.73 32.14
N ALA A 257 24.10 -27.24 31.93
CA ALA A 257 25.15 -27.95 31.19
C ALA A 257 26.42 -28.07 32.03
N SER A 258 27.26 -29.04 31.66
CA SER A 258 28.58 -29.24 32.30
C SER A 258 29.60 -28.17 31.92
N GLN A 259 29.38 -27.42 30.85
CA GLN A 259 30.21 -26.35 30.34
C GLN A 259 29.46 -24.99 30.45
N PRO A 260 30.20 -23.88 30.61
CA PRO A 260 29.61 -22.57 30.56
C PRO A 260 28.95 -22.36 29.19
N LYS A 261 27.75 -21.83 29.20
CA LYS A 261 26.93 -21.57 27.97
C LYS A 261 27.12 -20.16 27.49
N LEU A 262 27.18 -20.01 26.16
CA LEU A 262 27.00 -18.75 25.45
C LEU A 262 25.70 -18.84 24.68
N ILE A 263 24.62 -18.31 25.23
CA ILE A 263 23.27 -18.41 24.68
C ILE A 263 23.02 -17.18 23.80
N LEU A 264 22.83 -17.41 22.50
CA LEU A 264 22.53 -16.38 21.53
C LEU A 264 21.00 -16.30 21.32
N SER A 265 20.33 -15.26 21.85
CA SER A 265 18.89 -15.22 21.91
C SER A 265 18.30 -14.00 21.26
N THR A 266 17.07 -14.14 20.77
CA THR A 266 16.19 -13.02 20.49
C THR A 266 15.50 -12.54 21.78
N ASN A 267 14.51 -11.64 21.68
CA ASN A 267 13.70 -11.22 22.82
C ASN A 267 12.91 -12.36 23.51
N VAL A 268 12.99 -13.59 23.02
CA VAL A 268 12.37 -14.77 23.61
C VAL A 268 12.87 -15.05 25.04
N ALA A 269 14.13 -14.69 25.33
CA ALA A 269 14.71 -14.82 26.66
C ALA A 269 14.57 -13.54 27.50
N GLU A 270 13.84 -12.52 27.05
CA GLU A 270 13.68 -11.26 27.76
C GLU A 270 12.73 -11.35 28.94
N SER A 271 11.63 -12.12 28.79
CA SER A 271 10.63 -12.39 29.85
C SER A 271 10.55 -13.88 30.18
N SER A 272 9.55 -14.40 30.59
CA SER A 272 9.02 -15.78 30.74
C SER A 272 9.97 -17.01 30.83
N ILE A 273 11.27 -16.91 30.51
CA ILE A 273 12.22 -18.01 30.55
C ILE A 273 13.25 -17.78 31.68
N THR A 274 13.39 -18.72 32.60
CA THR A 274 14.43 -18.70 33.62
C THR A 274 15.62 -19.58 33.15
N ILE A 275 16.78 -18.98 33.09
CA ILE A 275 18.03 -19.69 32.81
C ILE A 275 18.89 -19.65 34.09
N ASP A 276 19.06 -20.80 34.72
CA ASP A 276 19.84 -20.91 35.93
C ASP A 276 21.33 -20.76 35.62
N GLY A 277 22.09 -20.12 36.52
CA GLY A 277 23.55 -19.94 36.37
C GLY A 277 23.98 -18.75 35.48
N LEU A 278 23.03 -17.94 35.02
CA LEU A 278 23.34 -16.77 34.20
C LEU A 278 23.98 -15.66 35.02
N THR A 279 25.19 -15.27 34.62
CA THR A 279 26.00 -14.24 35.32
C THR A 279 26.24 -13.02 34.45
N THR A 280 26.14 -13.14 33.14
CA THR A 280 26.43 -12.05 32.22
C THR A 280 25.38 -11.93 31.13
N VAL A 281 25.03 -10.69 30.83
CA VAL A 281 24.18 -10.31 29.68
C VAL A 281 24.97 -9.41 28.74
N ILE A 282 24.94 -9.70 27.46
CA ILE A 282 25.42 -8.82 26.40
C ILE A 282 24.15 -8.35 25.63
N ASP A 283 23.90 -7.06 25.66
CA ASP A 283 22.68 -6.48 25.06
C ASP A 283 23.01 -5.62 23.84
N SER A 284 22.58 -6.07 22.66
CA SER A 284 22.71 -5.29 21.43
C SER A 284 21.88 -4.01 21.40
N GLY A 285 20.90 -3.89 22.30
CA GLY A 285 19.96 -2.77 22.31
C GLY A 285 18.96 -2.77 21.15
N LEU A 286 18.90 -3.85 20.38
CA LEU A 286 18.07 -4.00 19.18
C LEU A 286 17.07 -5.14 19.33
N ALA A 287 15.95 -5.02 18.64
CA ALA A 287 14.98 -6.09 18.46
C ALA A 287 14.30 -5.98 17.08
N ARG A 288 13.79 -7.09 16.57
CA ARG A 288 12.84 -7.09 15.46
C ARG A 288 11.45 -7.03 16.02
N VAL A 289 10.75 -5.96 15.70
CA VAL A 289 9.38 -5.71 16.14
C VAL A 289 8.46 -5.80 14.94
N ALA A 290 7.35 -6.49 15.11
CA ALA A 290 6.34 -6.58 14.07
C ALA A 290 5.60 -5.23 13.94
N PHE A 291 5.58 -4.73 12.74
CA PHE A 291 4.76 -3.61 12.27
C PHE A 291 3.93 -4.07 11.08
N ASP A 292 2.85 -3.40 10.85
CA ASP A 292 2.10 -3.59 9.62
C ASP A 292 2.29 -2.33 8.77
N SER A 293 2.62 -2.52 7.48
CA SER A 293 2.80 -1.39 6.57
C SER A 293 1.48 -0.64 6.41
N PRO A 294 1.43 0.67 6.69
CA PRO A 294 0.20 1.45 6.58
C PRO A 294 -0.36 1.48 5.16
N TRP A 295 0.49 1.27 4.15
CA TRP A 295 0.12 1.33 2.74
C TRP A 295 -0.33 -0.01 2.17
N THR A 296 0.26 -1.11 2.62
CA THR A 296 0.05 -2.44 2.04
C THR A 296 -0.64 -3.41 3.00
N GLY A 297 -0.75 -3.07 4.29
CA GLY A 297 -1.22 -3.98 5.34
C GLY A 297 -0.36 -5.25 5.47
N ILE A 298 0.87 -5.24 4.94
CA ILE A 298 1.77 -6.39 4.96
C ILE A 298 2.53 -6.37 6.28
N PRO A 299 2.52 -7.48 7.04
CA PRO A 299 3.34 -7.60 8.23
C PRO A 299 4.84 -7.53 7.89
N GLU A 300 5.54 -6.64 8.54
CA GLU A 300 6.98 -6.46 8.36
C GLU A 300 7.66 -6.53 9.73
N LEU A 301 8.85 -7.14 9.77
CA LEU A 301 9.71 -7.13 10.95
C LEU A 301 10.73 -6.01 10.83
N ARG A 302 10.48 -4.90 11.51
CA ARG A 302 11.41 -3.77 11.55
C ARG A 302 12.46 -3.94 12.63
N LEU A 303 13.69 -3.69 12.26
CA LEU A 303 14.79 -3.57 13.22
C LEU A 303 14.63 -2.24 13.97
N THR A 304 14.41 -2.32 15.29
CA THR A 304 14.20 -1.14 16.14
C THR A 304 15.13 -1.16 17.34
N ARG A 305 15.34 0.00 17.93
CA ARG A 305 15.93 0.10 19.27
C ARG A 305 14.87 -0.29 20.30
N ILE A 306 15.26 -1.06 21.29
CA ILE A 306 14.39 -1.43 22.41
C ILE A 306 14.16 -0.24 23.36
N SER A 307 13.07 -0.27 24.11
CA SER A 307 12.76 0.72 25.15
C SER A 307 13.73 0.63 26.35
N GLN A 308 13.70 1.64 27.23
CA GLN A 308 14.45 1.59 28.50
C GLN A 308 13.97 0.45 29.40
N ALA A 309 12.65 0.19 29.44
CA ALA A 309 12.06 -0.89 30.21
C ALA A 309 12.58 -2.27 29.73
N SER A 310 12.54 -2.54 28.41
CA SER A 310 13.08 -3.75 27.82
C SER A 310 14.58 -3.90 28.10
N ALA A 311 15.37 -2.83 27.99
CA ALA A 311 16.80 -2.87 28.29
C ALA A 311 17.10 -3.19 29.77
N ARG A 312 16.29 -2.65 30.73
CA ARG A 312 16.40 -2.99 32.15
C ARG A 312 16.00 -4.44 32.40
N GLN A 313 14.95 -4.92 31.76
CA GLN A 313 14.49 -6.32 31.89
C GLN A 313 15.54 -7.32 31.39
N ARG A 314 16.18 -7.04 30.23
CA ARG A 314 17.31 -7.81 29.72
C ARG A 314 18.47 -7.83 30.71
N ALA A 315 18.86 -6.68 31.25
CA ALA A 315 19.92 -6.56 32.22
C ALA A 315 19.64 -7.36 33.51
N GLY A 316 18.39 -7.30 34.00
CA GLY A 316 17.94 -8.05 35.19
C GLY A 316 18.07 -9.56 35.07
N ARG A 317 18.25 -10.11 33.87
CA ARG A 317 18.53 -11.56 33.66
C ARG A 317 19.82 -12.00 34.29
N ALA A 318 20.85 -11.16 34.28
CA ALA A 318 22.15 -11.46 34.88
C ALA A 318 22.15 -11.44 36.41
N ALA A 319 21.21 -10.75 37.06
CA ALA A 319 21.19 -10.53 38.49
C ALA A 319 20.08 -11.32 39.23
N ARG A 320 19.65 -12.45 38.71
CA ARG A 320 18.56 -13.25 39.32
C ARG A 320 19.00 -14.16 40.42
N THR A 321 20.11 -14.84 40.23
CA THR A 321 20.62 -15.90 41.14
C THR A 321 21.90 -15.49 41.87
N GLY A 322 22.51 -14.37 41.49
CA GLY A 322 23.73 -13.85 42.07
C GLY A 322 24.11 -12.48 41.46
N PRO A 323 25.19 -11.86 41.94
CA PRO A 323 25.70 -10.64 41.31
C PRO A 323 25.98 -10.82 39.83
N GLY A 324 25.56 -9.89 39.01
CA GLY A 324 25.64 -10.02 37.56
C GLY A 324 26.33 -8.84 36.87
N THR A 325 26.65 -9.05 35.60
CA THR A 325 27.22 -8.03 34.71
C THR A 325 26.37 -7.88 33.47
N VAL A 326 26.09 -6.62 33.05
CA VAL A 326 25.54 -6.36 31.72
C VAL A 326 26.52 -5.53 30.90
N ILE A 327 26.76 -5.96 29.67
CA ILE A 327 27.52 -5.22 28.66
C ILE A 327 26.55 -4.72 27.61
N ARG A 328 26.36 -3.40 27.56
CA ARG A 328 25.49 -2.75 26.59
C ARG A 328 26.28 -2.31 25.37
N LEU A 329 25.95 -2.85 24.20
CA LEU A 329 26.61 -2.50 22.93
C LEU A 329 26.12 -1.18 22.36
N TYR A 330 25.83 -0.23 23.23
CA TYR A 330 25.37 1.13 22.91
C TYR A 330 25.75 2.08 24.07
N THR A 331 25.66 3.39 23.83
CA THR A 331 26.08 4.39 24.82
C THR A 331 24.99 4.70 25.85
N ALA A 332 25.39 5.27 26.97
CA ALA A 332 24.44 5.74 27.99
C ALA A 332 23.52 6.88 27.48
N GLU A 333 24.04 7.74 26.61
CA GLU A 333 23.26 8.81 25.96
C GLU A 333 22.20 8.23 24.99
N ASP A 334 22.55 7.16 24.23
CA ASP A 334 21.55 6.47 23.39
C ASP A 334 20.46 5.86 24.25
N PHE A 335 20.82 5.22 25.37
CA PHE A 335 19.82 4.69 26.31
C PHE A 335 18.89 5.77 26.86
N ALA A 336 19.42 6.91 27.28
CA ALA A 336 18.65 8.00 27.87
C ALA A 336 17.62 8.60 26.88
N ARG A 337 17.90 8.52 25.56
CA ARG A 337 17.01 9.00 24.50
C ARG A 337 15.95 8.00 24.06
N ARG A 338 16.01 6.76 24.54
CA ARG A 338 15.06 5.72 24.20
C ARG A 338 13.71 5.99 24.89
N PRO A 339 12.56 5.57 24.27
CA PRO A 339 11.28 5.65 24.95
C PRO A 339 11.32 4.87 26.27
N ALA A 340 10.58 5.35 27.26
CA ALA A 340 10.56 4.71 28.58
C ALA A 340 10.00 3.27 28.51
N GLN A 341 8.94 3.06 27.70
CA GLN A 341 8.27 1.78 27.48
C GLN A 341 7.99 1.57 25.99
N ASP A 342 7.73 0.32 25.58
CA ASP A 342 7.29 0.01 24.24
C ASP A 342 5.81 0.37 24.06
N SER A 343 5.44 0.86 22.87
CA SER A 343 4.03 1.12 22.55
C SER A 343 3.23 -0.18 22.50
N PRO A 344 2.01 -0.23 23.04
CA PRO A 344 1.13 -1.39 22.96
C PRO A 344 0.94 -1.88 21.52
N GLU A 345 0.81 -3.18 21.32
CA GLU A 345 0.61 -3.74 19.99
C GLU A 345 -0.67 -3.25 19.35
N ILE A 346 -1.72 -3.08 20.14
CA ILE A 346 -3.03 -2.62 19.66
C ILE A 346 -2.97 -1.24 18.97
N SER A 347 -1.98 -0.42 19.28
CA SER A 347 -1.80 0.92 18.68
C SER A 347 -0.93 0.93 17.42
N ARG A 348 -0.29 -0.19 17.05
CA ARG A 348 0.69 -0.26 15.96
C ARG A 348 0.51 -1.43 14.99
N ARG A 349 -0.41 -2.34 15.29
CA ARG A 349 -0.67 -3.54 14.49
C ARG A 349 -1.96 -3.40 13.69
N GLU A 350 -2.07 -4.21 12.66
CA GLU A 350 -3.29 -4.38 11.89
C GLU A 350 -4.34 -5.15 12.71
N LEU A 351 -5.58 -4.67 12.73
CA LEU A 351 -6.61 -5.12 13.66
C LEU A 351 -7.67 -6.06 13.06
N SER A 352 -7.49 -6.55 11.83
CA SER A 352 -8.54 -7.38 11.18
C SER A 352 -8.79 -8.71 11.88
N GLN A 353 -7.74 -9.33 12.47
CA GLN A 353 -7.96 -10.54 13.27
C GLN A 353 -8.79 -10.23 14.51
N LEU A 354 -8.44 -9.17 15.23
CA LEU A 354 -9.18 -8.72 16.43
C LEU A 354 -10.65 -8.44 16.09
N LEU A 355 -10.92 -7.69 15.03
CA LEU A 355 -12.29 -7.39 14.60
C LEU A 355 -13.05 -8.63 14.13
N LEU A 356 -12.39 -9.56 13.46
CA LEU A 356 -12.99 -10.82 13.04
C LEU A 356 -13.43 -11.66 14.26
N ASP A 357 -12.55 -11.74 15.26
CA ASP A 357 -12.84 -12.47 16.50
C ASP A 357 -13.99 -11.82 17.27
N LEU A 358 -14.00 -10.48 17.39
CA LEU A 358 -15.09 -9.76 18.04
C LEU A 358 -16.41 -9.90 17.28
N HIS A 359 -16.39 -9.79 15.97
CA HIS A 359 -17.57 -9.99 15.13
C HIS A 359 -18.15 -11.41 15.29
N ALA A 360 -17.28 -12.42 15.35
CA ALA A 360 -17.74 -13.80 15.53
C ALA A 360 -18.29 -14.08 16.93
N LEU A 361 -17.96 -13.23 17.91
CA LEU A 361 -18.49 -13.25 19.28
C LEU A 361 -19.72 -12.33 19.45
N ASP A 362 -20.16 -11.65 18.38
CA ASP A 362 -21.22 -10.64 18.40
C ASP A 362 -20.91 -9.49 19.39
N LEU A 363 -19.61 -9.13 19.55
CA LEU A 363 -19.12 -8.05 20.41
C LEU A 363 -18.77 -6.80 19.59
N ASP A 364 -19.30 -5.65 20.03
CA ASP A 364 -18.91 -4.36 19.45
C ASP A 364 -17.61 -3.85 20.11
N PRO A 365 -16.54 -3.60 19.34
CA PRO A 365 -15.30 -3.06 19.89
C PRO A 365 -15.48 -1.72 20.62
N ALA A 366 -16.47 -0.92 20.25
CA ALA A 366 -16.73 0.37 20.91
C ALA A 366 -17.31 0.22 22.33
N LEU A 367 -17.93 -0.93 22.63
CA LEU A 367 -18.56 -1.19 23.95
C LEU A 367 -17.66 -1.97 24.90
N LEU A 368 -16.50 -2.43 24.44
CA LEU A 368 -15.58 -3.17 25.28
C LEU A 368 -14.80 -2.24 26.20
N PRO A 369 -14.57 -2.65 27.46
CA PRO A 369 -13.76 -1.91 28.42
C PRO A 369 -12.27 -2.10 28.12
N TRP A 370 -11.75 -1.36 27.14
CA TRP A 370 -10.34 -1.38 26.81
C TRP A 370 -9.50 -0.65 27.86
N LEU A 371 -8.33 -1.16 28.20
CA LEU A 371 -7.35 -0.41 28.99
C LEU A 371 -6.84 0.80 28.19
N GLU A 372 -6.55 0.60 26.93
CA GLU A 372 -6.31 1.64 25.92
C GLU A 372 -7.10 1.27 24.66
N SER A 373 -7.94 2.19 24.20
CA SER A 373 -8.79 1.94 23.02
C SER A 373 -7.96 1.80 21.75
N PRO A 374 -8.31 0.85 20.86
CA PRO A 374 -7.68 0.76 19.55
C PRO A 374 -7.84 2.08 18.77
N PRO A 375 -6.84 2.49 17.96
CA PRO A 375 -6.95 3.67 17.12
C PRO A 375 -8.09 3.53 16.10
N THR A 376 -8.91 4.56 15.97
CA THR A 376 -10.08 4.55 15.06
C THR A 376 -9.70 4.29 13.61
N ASP A 377 -8.58 4.87 13.16
CA ASP A 377 -8.12 4.69 11.78
C ASP A 377 -7.71 3.23 11.51
N HIS A 378 -7.08 2.56 12.48
CA HIS A 378 -6.74 1.14 12.38
C HIS A 378 -7.98 0.25 12.38
N LEU A 379 -9.00 0.59 13.20
CA LEU A 379 -10.28 -0.12 13.20
C LEU A 379 -11.01 0.04 11.88
N ASN A 380 -11.00 1.23 11.29
CA ASN A 380 -11.64 1.48 10.00
C ASN A 380 -10.92 0.72 8.88
N ALA A 381 -9.60 0.75 8.83
CA ALA A 381 -8.82 -0.02 7.85
C ALA A 381 -9.08 -1.53 7.97
N ALA A 382 -9.14 -2.04 9.20
CA ALA A 382 -9.46 -3.44 9.45
C ALA A 382 -10.90 -3.80 9.04
N ARG A 383 -11.87 -2.89 9.28
CA ARG A 383 -13.26 -3.07 8.83
C ARG A 383 -13.36 -3.10 7.31
N ASP A 384 -12.66 -2.21 6.63
CA ASP A 384 -12.62 -2.17 5.17
C ASP A 384 -12.04 -3.45 4.59
N LEU A 385 -10.95 -3.96 5.17
CA LEU A 385 -10.39 -5.25 4.77
C LEU A 385 -11.38 -6.39 4.99
N LEU A 386 -11.99 -6.49 6.16
CA LEU A 386 -12.97 -7.55 6.47
C LEU A 386 -14.21 -7.47 5.57
N THR A 387 -14.64 -6.26 5.20
CA THR A 387 -15.72 -6.06 4.22
C THR A 387 -15.31 -6.62 2.86
N ARG A 388 -14.10 -6.32 2.40
CA ARG A 388 -13.54 -6.88 1.14
C ARG A 388 -13.46 -8.40 1.17
N LEU A 389 -13.13 -8.98 2.31
CA LEU A 389 -13.09 -10.44 2.52
C LEU A 389 -14.48 -11.08 2.71
N GLY A 390 -15.57 -10.31 2.70
CA GLY A 390 -16.92 -10.82 2.98
C GLY A 390 -17.08 -11.39 4.39
N ALA A 391 -16.28 -10.89 5.35
CA ALA A 391 -16.19 -11.47 6.70
C ALA A 391 -17.35 -11.10 7.62
N PHE A 392 -18.18 -10.11 7.27
CA PHE A 392 -19.36 -9.74 8.06
C PHE A 392 -20.62 -10.55 7.72
N GLY A 393 -20.45 -11.64 6.95
CA GLY A 393 -21.50 -12.60 6.62
C GLY A 393 -21.22 -14.01 7.16
N PRO A 394 -21.91 -15.03 6.64
CA PRO A 394 -21.72 -16.42 7.05
C PRO A 394 -20.29 -16.94 6.91
N ALA A 395 -19.52 -16.39 5.96
CA ALA A 395 -18.11 -16.72 5.75
C ALA A 395 -17.24 -16.33 6.95
N GLY A 396 -17.49 -15.16 7.57
CA GLY A 396 -16.70 -14.67 8.69
C GLY A 396 -16.72 -15.58 9.90
N ARG A 397 -17.88 -16.13 10.27
CA ARG A 397 -17.98 -17.12 11.38
C ARG A 397 -17.20 -18.40 11.07
N LYS A 398 -17.11 -18.81 9.80
CA LYS A 398 -16.26 -19.95 9.40
C LYS A 398 -14.79 -19.57 9.46
N MET A 399 -14.44 -18.37 9.00
CA MET A 399 -13.07 -17.84 9.04
C MET A 399 -12.54 -17.77 10.48
N ALA A 400 -13.30 -17.22 11.41
CA ALA A 400 -12.91 -17.07 12.82
C ALA A 400 -12.62 -18.42 13.53
N ARG A 401 -13.22 -19.53 13.08
CA ARG A 401 -12.96 -20.88 13.62
C ARG A 401 -11.62 -21.45 13.17
N LEU A 402 -11.06 -20.94 12.08
CA LEU A 402 -9.78 -21.41 11.55
C LEU A 402 -8.61 -20.75 12.29
N PRO A 403 -7.57 -21.50 12.63
CA PRO A 403 -6.38 -20.94 13.29
C PRO A 403 -5.47 -20.21 12.29
N LEU A 404 -6.04 -19.27 11.53
CA LEU A 404 -5.39 -18.55 10.44
C LEU A 404 -5.71 -17.06 10.50
N PRO A 405 -4.81 -16.19 10.02
CA PRO A 405 -5.15 -14.79 9.76
C PRO A 405 -6.32 -14.67 8.77
N PRO A 406 -7.10 -13.56 8.80
CA PRO A 406 -8.34 -13.42 8.02
C PRO A 406 -8.20 -13.73 6.54
N ARG A 407 -7.13 -13.29 5.87
CA ARG A 407 -6.89 -13.56 4.45
C ARG A 407 -6.75 -15.04 4.16
N LEU A 408 -5.92 -15.75 4.95
CA LEU A 408 -5.71 -17.18 4.76
C LEU A 408 -6.94 -17.99 5.16
N ALA A 409 -7.68 -17.53 6.17
CA ALA A 409 -8.96 -18.11 6.53
C ALA A 409 -9.99 -17.95 5.39
N ARG A 410 -10.03 -16.77 4.73
CA ARG A 410 -10.87 -16.54 3.55
C ARG A 410 -10.49 -17.48 2.40
N LEU A 411 -9.19 -17.66 2.12
CA LEU A 411 -8.71 -18.59 1.12
C LEU A 411 -9.27 -20.00 1.34
N VAL A 412 -9.15 -20.51 2.56
CA VAL A 412 -9.64 -21.86 2.90
C VAL A 412 -11.16 -21.95 2.77
N VAL A 413 -11.90 -20.94 3.25
CA VAL A 413 -13.37 -20.90 3.17
C VAL A 413 -13.86 -20.83 1.73
N GLU A 414 -13.19 -20.03 0.87
CA GLU A 414 -13.52 -19.96 -0.55
C GLU A 414 -13.18 -21.25 -1.28
N ALA A 415 -12.00 -21.82 -1.01
CA ALA A 415 -11.62 -23.12 -1.55
C ALA A 415 -12.62 -24.23 -1.15
N GLN A 416 -13.15 -24.19 0.08
CA GLN A 416 -14.20 -25.13 0.49
C GLN A 416 -15.48 -25.00 -0.33
N SER A 417 -15.91 -23.77 -0.66
CA SER A 417 -17.11 -23.53 -1.46
C SER A 417 -16.96 -24.03 -2.91
N ARG A 418 -15.71 -24.22 -3.38
CA ARG A 418 -15.34 -24.67 -4.71
C ARG A 418 -14.83 -26.12 -4.75
N ASN A 419 -15.09 -26.91 -3.70
CA ASN A 419 -14.61 -28.30 -3.55
C ASN A 419 -13.08 -28.46 -3.61
N ALA A 420 -12.33 -27.40 -3.28
CA ALA A 420 -10.87 -27.34 -3.28
C ALA A 420 -10.27 -27.27 -1.87
N ALA A 421 -11.00 -27.67 -0.85
CA ALA A 421 -10.64 -27.48 0.57
C ALA A 421 -9.29 -28.11 0.93
N TYR A 422 -8.94 -29.27 0.36
CA TYR A 422 -7.69 -29.96 0.64
C TYR A 422 -6.49 -29.14 0.21
N ASP A 423 -6.47 -28.69 -1.05
CA ASP A 423 -5.38 -27.88 -1.60
C ASP A 423 -5.40 -26.44 -1.08
N GLY A 424 -6.59 -25.88 -0.79
CA GLY A 424 -6.70 -24.59 -0.08
C GLY A 424 -6.04 -24.62 1.30
N CYS A 425 -6.17 -25.72 2.05
CA CYS A 425 -5.44 -25.90 3.31
C CYS A 425 -3.93 -26.07 3.09
N ARG A 426 -3.49 -26.69 1.98
CA ARG A 426 -2.07 -26.82 1.64
C ARG A 426 -1.45 -25.43 1.38
N ILE A 427 -2.09 -24.62 0.53
CA ILE A 427 -1.66 -23.25 0.25
C ILE A 427 -1.61 -22.42 1.55
N ALA A 428 -2.68 -22.45 2.33
CA ALA A 428 -2.75 -21.67 3.58
C ALA A 428 -1.69 -22.11 4.59
N ALA A 429 -1.36 -23.41 4.68
CA ALA A 429 -0.29 -23.93 5.54
C ALA A 429 1.09 -23.43 5.08
N ALA A 430 1.38 -23.50 3.79
CA ALA A 430 2.63 -23.05 3.23
C ALA A 430 2.83 -21.54 3.43
N LEU A 431 1.82 -20.73 3.14
CA LEU A 431 1.87 -19.28 3.37
C LEU A 431 1.99 -18.92 4.86
N SER A 432 1.24 -19.62 5.74
CA SER A 432 1.33 -19.39 7.20
C SER A 432 2.69 -19.76 7.80
N ALA A 433 3.40 -20.70 7.19
CA ALA A 433 4.74 -21.10 7.59
C ALA A 433 5.84 -20.23 6.99
N GLY A 434 5.50 -19.37 6.01
CA GLY A 434 6.47 -18.53 5.31
C GLY A 434 7.32 -19.31 4.30
N GLU A 435 6.79 -20.39 3.74
CA GLU A 435 7.47 -21.13 2.67
C GLU A 435 7.71 -20.22 1.46
N ARG A 436 8.82 -20.45 0.77
CA ARG A 436 9.22 -19.71 -0.43
C ARG A 436 9.54 -20.68 -1.55
N LEU A 437 9.42 -20.21 -2.79
CA LEU A 437 9.84 -20.98 -3.96
C LEU A 437 11.34 -21.30 -3.86
N ASN A 438 11.69 -22.55 -4.14
CA ASN A 438 13.07 -23.00 -4.14
C ASN A 438 13.71 -22.85 -5.53
N GLU A 439 15.03 -23.09 -5.64
CA GLU A 439 15.76 -22.94 -6.90
C GLU A 439 15.27 -23.91 -8.00
N ARG A 440 14.67 -25.04 -7.62
CA ARG A 440 14.17 -26.03 -8.60
C ARG A 440 12.93 -25.56 -9.34
N THR A 441 12.17 -24.63 -8.76
CA THR A 441 10.94 -24.08 -9.36
C THR A 441 11.22 -22.91 -10.31
N ARG A 442 12.42 -22.33 -10.33
CA ARG A 442 12.78 -21.16 -11.16
C ARG A 442 12.58 -21.33 -12.68
N HIS A 443 12.51 -22.55 -13.16
CA HIS A 443 12.38 -22.86 -14.60
C HIS A 443 11.02 -23.46 -14.97
N GLN A 444 10.10 -23.50 -14.03
CA GLN A 444 8.75 -23.98 -14.25
C GLN A 444 7.83 -22.78 -14.58
N SER A 445 6.95 -22.94 -15.55
CA SER A 445 5.89 -21.99 -15.84
C SER A 445 4.61 -22.47 -15.16
N SER A 446 3.94 -21.60 -14.44
CA SER A 446 2.70 -21.91 -13.73
C SER A 446 1.79 -20.68 -13.71
N PRO A 447 0.47 -20.83 -13.74
CA PRO A 447 -0.45 -19.71 -13.55
C PRO A 447 -0.44 -19.17 -12.11
N SER A 448 0.22 -19.85 -11.18
CA SER A 448 0.35 -19.42 -9.79
C SER A 448 1.59 -19.96 -9.12
N ASP A 449 2.35 -19.09 -8.46
CA ASP A 449 3.45 -19.49 -7.59
C ASP A 449 2.97 -20.38 -6.43
N LEU A 450 1.71 -20.25 -6.02
CA LEU A 450 1.13 -21.03 -4.93
C LEU A 450 0.90 -22.50 -5.29
N LEU A 451 0.63 -22.79 -6.56
CA LEU A 451 0.52 -24.17 -7.04
C LEU A 451 1.87 -24.88 -6.92
N LEU A 452 2.95 -24.22 -7.32
CA LEU A 452 4.29 -24.76 -7.17
C LEU A 452 4.73 -24.86 -5.70
N LEU A 453 4.27 -23.92 -4.88
CA LEU A 453 4.57 -23.94 -3.44
C LEU A 453 3.93 -25.15 -2.74
N MET A 454 2.79 -25.64 -3.25
CA MET A 454 2.16 -26.88 -2.76
C MET A 454 2.94 -28.13 -3.11
N GLU A 455 3.63 -28.17 -4.24
CA GLU A 455 4.32 -29.34 -4.75
C GLU A 455 5.71 -29.55 -4.13
N GLN A 456 6.23 -28.56 -3.41
CA GLN A 456 7.54 -28.61 -2.78
C GLN A 456 7.57 -29.56 -1.57
N ASP A 457 8.76 -30.04 -1.24
CA ASP A 457 9.02 -30.73 0.02
C ASP A 457 8.94 -29.73 1.18
N TRP A 458 7.93 -29.88 2.00
CA TRP A 458 7.69 -28.99 3.13
C TRP A 458 8.53 -29.35 4.35
N GLN A 459 8.90 -28.32 5.11
CA GLN A 459 9.48 -28.48 6.43
C GLN A 459 8.48 -29.14 7.40
N TYR A 460 8.98 -29.75 8.47
CA TYR A 460 8.14 -30.41 9.49
C TYR A 460 7.02 -29.49 10.01
N ARG A 461 7.32 -28.23 10.26
CA ARG A 461 6.36 -27.23 10.75
C ARG A 461 5.20 -27.03 9.79
N THR A 462 5.45 -26.92 8.50
CA THR A 462 4.42 -26.73 7.48
C THR A 462 3.50 -27.94 7.39
N ARG A 463 4.05 -29.15 7.44
CA ARG A 463 3.28 -30.40 7.48
C ARG A 463 2.38 -30.45 8.70
N GLN A 464 2.91 -30.12 9.88
CA GLN A 464 2.13 -30.06 11.13
C GLN A 464 0.99 -29.03 11.03
N THR A 465 1.25 -27.84 10.49
CA THR A 465 0.24 -26.80 10.28
C THR A 465 -0.85 -27.28 9.33
N PHE A 466 -0.48 -27.92 8.22
CA PHE A 466 -1.44 -28.48 7.28
C PHE A 466 -2.36 -29.54 7.91
N ASP A 467 -1.80 -30.52 8.68
CA ASP A 467 -2.59 -31.56 9.33
C ASP A 467 -3.62 -30.99 10.31
N GLN A 468 -3.31 -29.87 10.92
CA GLN A 468 -4.20 -29.19 11.84
C GLN A 468 -5.26 -28.37 11.12
N LEU A 469 -4.88 -27.67 10.06
CA LEU A 469 -5.83 -26.94 9.22
C LEU A 469 -6.84 -27.90 8.59
N LYS A 470 -6.37 -29.04 8.09
CA LYS A 470 -7.21 -30.09 7.55
C LYS A 470 -8.25 -30.57 8.57
N ARG A 471 -7.86 -30.77 9.83
CA ARG A 471 -8.77 -31.14 10.93
C ARG A 471 -9.73 -30.00 11.28
N ALA A 472 -9.22 -28.78 11.45
CA ALA A 472 -10.04 -27.62 11.83
C ALA A 472 -11.06 -27.25 10.74
N ALA A 473 -10.69 -27.41 9.46
CA ALA A 473 -11.57 -27.19 8.33
C ALA A 473 -12.51 -28.39 8.05
N GLY A 474 -12.40 -29.51 8.79
CA GLY A 474 -13.21 -30.69 8.59
C GLY A 474 -13.00 -31.39 7.25
N VAL A 475 -11.82 -31.21 6.62
CA VAL A 475 -11.53 -31.77 5.29
C VAL A 475 -11.36 -33.27 5.38
N ARG A 476 -12.23 -34.00 4.69
CA ARG A 476 -12.20 -35.46 4.55
C ARG A 476 -11.74 -35.94 3.19
N ASP A 477 -12.08 -35.17 2.15
CA ASP A 477 -11.68 -35.48 0.77
C ASP A 477 -10.24 -35.00 0.54
N THR A 478 -9.42 -35.86 -0.03
CA THR A 478 -8.00 -35.59 -0.32
C THR A 478 -7.72 -35.49 -1.82
N ARG A 479 -8.77 -35.42 -2.65
CA ARG A 479 -8.63 -35.22 -4.09
C ARG A 479 -8.05 -33.84 -4.35
N HIS A 480 -7.15 -33.77 -5.34
CA HIS A 480 -6.65 -32.50 -5.83
C HIS A 480 -7.75 -31.76 -6.62
N ALA A 481 -7.80 -30.47 -6.42
CA ALA A 481 -8.74 -29.58 -7.09
C ALA A 481 -8.24 -29.15 -8.47
N GLU A 482 -9.14 -28.59 -9.26
CA GLU A 482 -8.77 -27.83 -10.46
C GLU A 482 -8.04 -26.54 -10.06
N ASP A 483 -7.01 -26.19 -10.80
CA ASP A 483 -6.20 -25.01 -10.54
C ASP A 483 -7.03 -23.72 -10.44
N GLU A 484 -8.01 -23.55 -11.33
CA GLU A 484 -8.89 -22.39 -11.38
C GLU A 484 -9.58 -22.12 -10.03
N ALA A 485 -10.10 -23.16 -9.37
CA ALA A 485 -10.73 -23.01 -8.07
C ALA A 485 -9.78 -22.42 -7.02
N LEU A 486 -8.49 -22.78 -7.08
CA LEU A 486 -7.46 -22.28 -6.17
C LEU A 486 -7.02 -20.86 -6.51
N LEU A 487 -6.96 -20.51 -7.81
CA LEU A 487 -6.66 -19.14 -8.25
C LEU A 487 -7.78 -18.19 -7.80
N ILE A 488 -9.04 -18.58 -7.98
CA ILE A 488 -10.20 -17.79 -7.53
C ILE A 488 -10.19 -17.66 -5.99
N ALA A 489 -9.89 -18.72 -5.25
CA ALA A 489 -9.79 -18.67 -3.78
C ALA A 489 -8.65 -17.74 -3.32
N THR A 490 -7.55 -17.70 -4.08
CA THR A 490 -6.44 -16.78 -3.83
C THR A 490 -6.86 -15.33 -4.07
N LEU A 491 -7.56 -15.05 -5.17
CA LEU A 491 -8.11 -13.72 -5.46
C LEU A 491 -9.06 -13.27 -4.36
N ALA A 492 -9.96 -14.14 -3.91
CA ALA A 492 -10.90 -13.84 -2.82
C ALA A 492 -10.20 -13.50 -1.48
N ALA A 493 -9.00 -14.03 -1.26
CA ALA A 493 -8.20 -13.78 -0.05
C ALA A 493 -7.38 -12.47 -0.11
N PHE A 494 -7.05 -12.00 -1.29
CA PHE A 494 -6.21 -10.83 -1.50
C PHE A 494 -6.83 -9.81 -2.47
N PRO A 495 -8.10 -9.39 -2.27
CA PRO A 495 -8.84 -8.56 -3.22
C PRO A 495 -8.25 -7.17 -3.43
N ASP A 496 -7.59 -6.62 -2.42
CA ASP A 496 -6.92 -5.31 -2.43
C ASP A 496 -5.50 -5.35 -3.04
N ARG A 497 -5.02 -6.54 -3.41
CA ARG A 497 -3.68 -6.76 -3.98
C ARG A 497 -3.72 -7.15 -5.45
N LEU A 498 -4.83 -6.84 -6.12
CA LEU A 498 -4.90 -6.94 -7.58
C LEU A 498 -3.88 -6.00 -8.21
N ALA A 499 -3.24 -6.45 -9.27
CA ALA A 499 -2.24 -5.67 -9.98
C ALA A 499 -2.36 -5.89 -11.49
N SER A 500 -2.32 -4.79 -12.25
CA SER A 500 -2.35 -4.77 -13.70
C SER A 500 -0.96 -4.51 -14.26
N ARG A 501 -0.60 -5.21 -15.32
CA ARG A 501 0.68 -5.07 -15.98
C ARG A 501 0.84 -3.68 -16.59
N LYS A 502 1.89 -2.97 -16.21
CA LYS A 502 2.28 -1.69 -16.79
C LYS A 502 3.28 -1.88 -17.94
N LYS A 503 4.23 -2.76 -17.73
CA LYS A 503 5.21 -3.25 -18.71
C LYS A 503 5.75 -4.59 -18.23
N THR A 504 6.54 -5.28 -19.05
CA THR A 504 7.11 -6.58 -18.70
C THR A 504 7.75 -6.57 -17.30
N GLY A 505 7.22 -7.42 -16.43
CA GLY A 505 7.68 -7.59 -15.05
C GLY A 505 7.37 -6.43 -14.09
N GLU A 506 6.66 -5.37 -14.52
CA GLU A 506 6.24 -4.25 -13.66
C GLU A 506 4.72 -4.10 -13.68
N TYR A 507 4.14 -3.98 -12.49
CA TYR A 507 2.70 -3.97 -12.26
C TYR A 507 2.28 -2.73 -11.47
N THR A 508 1.08 -2.22 -11.76
CA THR A 508 0.39 -1.19 -10.98
C THR A 508 -0.59 -1.87 -10.04
N LEU A 509 -0.53 -1.55 -8.74
CA LEU A 509 -1.38 -2.13 -7.71
C LEU A 509 -2.72 -1.39 -7.59
N ALA A 510 -3.80 -2.07 -7.27
CA ALA A 510 -5.12 -1.49 -7.03
C ALA A 510 -5.11 -0.46 -5.88
N GLY A 511 -4.29 -0.67 -4.85
CA GLY A 511 -4.07 0.30 -3.75
C GLY A 511 -3.17 1.49 -4.11
N GLY A 512 -2.75 1.61 -5.37
CA GLY A 512 -1.80 2.63 -5.86
C GLY A 512 -0.34 2.17 -5.79
N GLY A 513 0.52 2.87 -6.55
CA GLY A 513 1.92 2.52 -6.65
C GLY A 513 2.22 1.43 -7.68
N SER A 514 3.52 1.15 -7.86
CA SER A 514 4.00 0.09 -8.77
C SER A 514 4.88 -0.89 -8.01
N ALA A 515 4.90 -2.13 -8.44
CA ALA A 515 5.76 -3.19 -7.90
C ALA A 515 6.35 -4.02 -9.05
N ARG A 516 7.41 -4.75 -8.78
CA ARG A 516 8.08 -5.62 -9.76
C ARG A 516 7.91 -7.08 -9.38
N LEU A 517 7.62 -7.92 -10.36
CA LEU A 517 7.58 -9.37 -10.16
C LEU A 517 9.01 -9.90 -9.91
N ALA A 518 9.14 -10.80 -8.93
CA ALA A 518 10.42 -11.42 -8.61
C ALA A 518 10.91 -12.33 -9.76
N PRO A 519 12.21 -12.39 -10.04
CA PRO A 519 12.76 -13.27 -11.05
C PRO A 519 12.51 -14.77 -10.76
N GLU A 520 12.24 -15.09 -9.51
CA GLU A 520 11.95 -16.45 -9.03
C GLU A 520 10.49 -16.86 -9.26
N SER A 521 9.59 -15.91 -9.56
CA SER A 521 8.18 -16.21 -9.84
C SER A 521 8.05 -17.04 -11.12
N ALA A 522 7.16 -18.01 -11.07
CA ALA A 522 6.83 -18.88 -12.18
C ALA A 522 5.79 -18.29 -13.14
N LEU A 523 5.21 -17.14 -12.78
CA LEU A 523 4.26 -16.45 -13.63
C LEU A 523 4.96 -15.88 -14.86
N GLY A 524 4.32 -16.07 -16.01
CA GLY A 524 4.68 -15.39 -17.25
C GLY A 524 4.33 -13.90 -17.21
N ASP A 525 4.22 -13.31 -18.39
CA ASP A 525 3.86 -11.90 -18.56
C ASP A 525 2.32 -11.74 -18.55
N GLU A 526 1.69 -12.12 -17.44
CA GLU A 526 0.24 -12.07 -17.27
C GLU A 526 -0.28 -10.64 -17.19
N PRO A 527 -1.43 -10.30 -17.83
CA PRO A 527 -1.98 -8.95 -17.80
C PRO A 527 -2.51 -8.54 -16.43
N LEU A 528 -3.11 -9.49 -15.70
CA LEU A 528 -3.63 -9.28 -14.35
C LEU A 528 -3.10 -10.38 -13.42
N ILE A 529 -2.66 -9.95 -12.24
CA ILE A 529 -2.20 -10.84 -11.17
C ILE A 529 -2.73 -10.37 -9.82
N VAL A 530 -2.82 -11.28 -8.87
CA VAL A 530 -2.93 -10.94 -7.45
C VAL A 530 -1.57 -11.12 -6.78
N ALA A 531 -1.06 -10.06 -6.15
CA ALA A 531 0.21 -10.06 -5.43
C ALA A 531 0.02 -10.59 -4.02
N VAL A 532 0.41 -11.84 -3.77
CA VAL A 532 0.19 -12.53 -2.48
C VAL A 532 1.24 -12.15 -1.45
N ASP A 533 2.51 -12.20 -1.82
CA ASP A 533 3.63 -11.79 -0.96
C ASP A 533 4.42 -10.68 -1.64
N VAL A 534 4.51 -9.53 -0.95
CA VAL A 534 5.21 -8.34 -1.45
C VAL A 534 6.22 -7.90 -0.41
N GLU A 535 7.47 -7.70 -0.83
CA GLU A 535 8.57 -7.25 0.01
C GLU A 535 8.95 -5.81 -0.32
N GLU A 536 8.87 -4.92 0.68
CA GLU A 536 9.38 -3.55 0.56
C GLU A 536 10.91 -3.56 0.56
N ARG A 537 11.53 -2.87 -0.40
CA ARG A 537 13.00 -2.71 -0.44
C ARG A 537 13.40 -1.43 0.29
N LYS A 538 14.37 -1.56 1.21
CA LYS A 538 14.92 -0.44 1.98
C LYS A 538 15.74 0.55 1.15
N GLU A 539 16.25 0.13 -0.01
CA GLU A 539 16.99 0.96 -0.95
C GLU A 539 16.06 1.42 -2.08
N LYS A 540 16.41 2.53 -2.75
CA LYS A 540 15.62 3.14 -3.82
C LYS A 540 15.25 2.14 -4.92
N GLY A 541 14.12 1.46 -4.79
CA GLY A 541 13.63 0.49 -5.76
C GLY A 541 12.14 0.20 -5.57
N LEU A 542 11.48 -0.31 -6.61
CA LEU A 542 10.09 -0.75 -6.50
C LEU A 542 10.00 -1.96 -5.55
N PRO A 543 8.91 -2.08 -4.77
CA PRO A 543 8.59 -3.29 -4.02
C PRO A 543 8.66 -4.53 -4.91
N LEU A 544 9.00 -5.67 -4.33
CA LEU A 544 9.16 -6.92 -5.05
C LEU A 544 8.01 -7.87 -4.73
N ILE A 545 7.24 -8.26 -5.75
CA ILE A 545 6.20 -9.28 -5.64
C ILE A 545 6.90 -10.64 -5.69
N ARG A 546 6.93 -11.33 -4.57
CA ARG A 546 7.60 -12.62 -4.42
C ARG A 546 6.75 -13.82 -4.77
N LEU A 547 5.45 -13.71 -4.49
CA LEU A 547 4.45 -14.72 -4.82
C LEU A 547 3.24 -14.03 -5.43
N ALA A 548 2.78 -14.57 -6.54
CA ALA A 548 1.62 -14.07 -7.25
C ALA A 548 0.79 -15.23 -7.86
N SER A 549 -0.44 -14.90 -8.26
CA SER A 549 -1.31 -15.77 -9.03
C SER A 549 -1.95 -14.97 -10.15
N LYS A 550 -2.15 -15.61 -11.32
CA LYS A 550 -2.91 -15.08 -12.43
C LYS A 550 -4.36 -14.79 -12.02
N VAL A 551 -4.96 -13.78 -12.64
CA VAL A 551 -6.36 -13.39 -12.46
C VAL A 551 -7.01 -13.22 -13.84
N GLU A 552 -8.22 -13.74 -14.00
CA GLU A 552 -9.08 -13.45 -15.14
C GLU A 552 -10.10 -12.38 -14.77
N PRO A 553 -10.41 -11.41 -15.67
CA PRO A 553 -11.35 -10.32 -15.40
C PRO A 553 -12.73 -10.80 -14.95
N GLU A 554 -13.21 -11.92 -15.48
CA GLU A 554 -14.52 -12.51 -15.19
C GLU A 554 -14.64 -12.87 -13.70
N TRP A 555 -13.58 -13.36 -13.07
CA TRP A 555 -13.59 -13.70 -11.64
C TRP A 555 -13.79 -12.49 -10.74
N LEU A 556 -13.35 -11.30 -11.17
CA LEU A 556 -13.56 -10.06 -10.44
C LEU A 556 -15.03 -9.64 -10.47
N ILE A 557 -15.70 -9.84 -11.61
CA ILE A 557 -17.13 -9.55 -11.78
C ILE A 557 -17.95 -10.49 -10.89
N ASP A 558 -17.58 -11.77 -10.83
CA ASP A 558 -18.28 -12.78 -10.02
C ASP A 558 -18.09 -12.57 -8.51
N LEU A 559 -16.86 -12.26 -8.08
CA LEU A 559 -16.54 -12.13 -6.65
C LEU A 559 -16.85 -10.75 -6.07
N PHE A 560 -16.72 -9.71 -6.87
CA PHE A 560 -16.74 -8.32 -6.40
C PHE A 560 -17.53 -7.38 -7.32
N PRO A 561 -18.78 -7.71 -7.69
CA PRO A 561 -19.56 -6.93 -8.65
C PRO A 561 -19.71 -5.45 -8.22
N ASP A 562 -19.86 -5.20 -6.91
CA ASP A 562 -20.04 -3.84 -6.35
C ASP A 562 -18.76 -2.97 -6.42
N ARG A 563 -17.63 -3.54 -6.82
CA ARG A 563 -16.35 -2.82 -6.96
C ARG A 563 -15.92 -2.60 -8.39
N ILE A 564 -16.70 -3.13 -9.32
CA ILE A 564 -16.48 -2.90 -10.74
C ILE A 564 -17.21 -1.64 -11.13
N VAL A 565 -16.47 -0.70 -11.68
CA VAL A 565 -17.00 0.55 -12.21
C VAL A 565 -16.70 0.61 -13.70
N GLU A 566 -17.74 0.78 -14.50
CA GLU A 566 -17.57 1.11 -15.91
C GLU A 566 -17.36 2.60 -16.05
N SER A 567 -16.23 3.00 -16.63
CA SER A 567 -15.95 4.38 -17.00
C SER A 567 -15.98 4.51 -18.52
N ALA A 568 -16.90 5.31 -19.04
CA ALA A 568 -16.96 5.65 -20.44
C ALA A 568 -16.61 7.13 -20.62
N GLY A 569 -15.78 7.44 -21.60
CA GLY A 569 -15.34 8.81 -21.86
C GLY A 569 -14.79 8.97 -23.27
N LEU A 570 -14.48 10.21 -23.63
CA LEU A 570 -13.77 10.52 -24.85
C LEU A 570 -12.32 10.82 -24.55
N GLU A 571 -11.44 10.29 -25.38
CA GLU A 571 -10.01 10.52 -25.29
C GLU A 571 -9.46 11.04 -26.62
N TRP A 572 -8.47 11.93 -26.52
CA TRP A 572 -7.72 12.39 -27.70
C TRP A 572 -6.55 11.44 -27.97
N ASN A 573 -6.65 10.68 -29.06
CA ASN A 573 -5.54 9.85 -29.53
C ASN A 573 -4.50 10.74 -30.26
N LYS A 574 -3.41 11.06 -29.54
CA LYS A 574 -2.34 11.93 -30.07
C LYS A 574 -1.61 11.34 -31.30
N ALA A 575 -1.50 10.02 -31.38
CA ALA A 575 -0.78 9.37 -32.49
C ALA A 575 -1.59 9.39 -33.79
N GLN A 576 -2.90 9.27 -33.68
CA GLN A 576 -3.84 9.25 -34.83
C GLN A 576 -4.55 10.59 -35.01
N GLU A 577 -4.35 11.56 -34.13
CA GLU A 577 -4.96 12.89 -34.12
C GLU A 577 -6.49 12.84 -34.29
N ARG A 578 -7.13 11.95 -33.50
CA ARG A 578 -8.57 11.76 -33.53
C ARG A 578 -9.18 11.54 -32.14
N VAL A 579 -10.47 11.83 -32.05
CA VAL A 579 -11.29 11.54 -30.88
C VAL A 579 -11.74 10.08 -30.94
N GLU A 580 -11.53 9.34 -29.84
CA GLU A 580 -11.97 7.96 -29.66
C GLU A 580 -12.85 7.84 -28.41
N ALA A 581 -13.84 6.96 -28.44
CA ALA A 581 -14.52 6.54 -27.22
C ALA A 581 -13.64 5.52 -26.51
N ARG A 582 -13.43 5.75 -25.23
CA ARG A 582 -12.76 4.81 -24.33
C ARG A 582 -13.80 4.31 -23.34
N SER A 583 -14.04 3.02 -23.32
CA SER A 583 -14.72 2.31 -22.23
C SER A 583 -13.71 1.50 -21.46
N ALA A 584 -13.70 1.63 -20.16
CA ALA A 584 -12.81 0.88 -19.30
C ALA A 584 -13.57 0.32 -18.10
N LEU A 585 -13.39 -0.96 -17.85
CA LEU A 585 -13.78 -1.59 -16.60
C LEU A 585 -12.67 -1.36 -15.59
N GLN A 586 -13.04 -0.83 -14.43
CA GLN A 586 -12.12 -0.52 -13.35
C GLN A 586 -12.51 -1.26 -12.08
N TYR A 587 -11.53 -1.84 -11.41
CA TYR A 587 -11.65 -2.41 -10.09
C TYR A 587 -10.85 -1.56 -9.09
N ASP A 588 -11.51 -0.94 -8.12
CA ASP A 588 -10.89 -0.01 -7.17
C ASP A 588 -9.96 1.05 -7.85
N GLY A 589 -10.36 1.55 -9.01
CA GLY A 589 -9.58 2.52 -9.81
C GLY A 589 -8.49 1.91 -10.70
N LEU A 590 -8.23 0.62 -10.62
CA LEU A 590 -7.31 -0.08 -11.51
C LEU A 590 -8.07 -0.51 -12.78
N THR A 591 -7.59 -0.09 -13.95
CA THR A 591 -8.14 -0.58 -15.22
C THR A 591 -7.81 -2.05 -15.40
N ILE A 592 -8.87 -2.88 -15.49
CA ILE A 592 -8.77 -4.33 -15.69
C ILE A 592 -8.98 -4.71 -17.15
N GLU A 593 -9.86 -3.96 -17.84
CA GLU A 593 -10.11 -4.13 -19.26
C GLU A 593 -10.37 -2.76 -19.89
N GLU A 594 -9.88 -2.54 -21.10
CA GLU A 594 -10.06 -1.29 -21.83
C GLU A 594 -10.47 -1.60 -23.26
N SER A 595 -11.55 -0.97 -23.69
CA SER A 595 -12.00 -1.00 -25.08
C SER A 595 -11.98 0.40 -25.67
N ARG A 596 -11.50 0.52 -26.90
CA ARG A 596 -11.52 1.75 -27.67
C ARG A 596 -12.42 1.57 -28.88
N SER A 597 -13.40 2.43 -29.00
CA SER A 597 -14.33 2.40 -30.13
C SER A 597 -14.23 3.68 -30.95
N GLY A 598 -14.41 3.54 -32.25
CA GLY A 598 -14.58 4.69 -33.14
C GLY A 598 -16.00 5.28 -33.08
N GLU A 599 -16.98 4.64 -32.44
CA GLU A 599 -18.34 5.16 -32.32
C GLU A 599 -18.41 6.15 -31.15
N VAL A 600 -18.59 7.41 -31.47
CA VAL A 600 -18.59 8.52 -30.52
C VAL A 600 -19.83 9.38 -30.77
N ALA A 601 -20.49 9.85 -29.71
CA ALA A 601 -21.57 10.81 -29.81
C ALA A 601 -21.07 12.09 -30.50
N ALA A 602 -21.69 12.43 -31.64
CA ALA A 602 -21.20 13.48 -32.54
C ALA A 602 -20.96 14.83 -31.84
N GLY A 603 -21.84 15.24 -30.94
CA GLY A 603 -21.74 16.53 -30.24
C GLY A 603 -20.53 16.57 -29.26
N MET A 604 -20.32 15.51 -28.46
CA MET A 604 -19.20 15.47 -27.53
C MET A 604 -17.85 15.34 -28.23
N ALA A 605 -17.82 14.60 -29.36
CA ALA A 605 -16.63 14.51 -30.19
C ALA A 605 -16.26 15.87 -30.80
N ALA A 606 -17.25 16.62 -31.27
CA ALA A 606 -17.05 17.94 -31.84
C ALA A 606 -16.47 18.93 -30.82
N LEU A 607 -16.93 18.90 -29.57
CA LEU A 607 -16.42 19.75 -28.49
C LEU A 607 -14.94 19.48 -28.24
N LEU A 608 -14.57 18.20 -28.04
CA LEU A 608 -13.18 17.83 -27.81
C LEU A 608 -12.29 18.12 -29.01
N LEU A 609 -12.77 17.84 -30.23
CA LEU A 609 -12.04 18.11 -31.47
C LEU A 609 -11.80 19.62 -31.65
N ALA A 610 -12.82 20.46 -31.40
CA ALA A 610 -12.69 21.92 -31.45
C ALA A 610 -11.66 22.45 -30.43
N GLN A 611 -11.71 21.96 -29.18
CA GLN A 611 -10.75 22.30 -28.15
C GLN A 611 -9.31 21.94 -28.57
N LYS A 612 -9.10 20.72 -29.08
CA LYS A 612 -7.78 20.28 -29.53
C LYS A 612 -7.30 21.04 -30.76
N ALA A 613 -8.20 21.47 -31.62
CA ALA A 613 -7.87 22.31 -32.76
C ALA A 613 -7.39 23.70 -32.34
N LEU A 614 -8.02 24.33 -31.35
CA LEU A 614 -7.56 25.59 -30.77
C LEU A 614 -6.18 25.46 -30.11
N GLU A 615 -5.97 24.40 -29.31
CA GLU A 615 -4.67 24.10 -28.71
C GLU A 615 -3.56 23.91 -29.78
N ALA A 616 -3.90 23.32 -30.94
CA ALA A 616 -2.96 23.10 -32.03
C ALA A 616 -2.72 24.35 -32.90
N GLY A 617 -3.60 25.35 -32.83
CA GLY A 617 -3.54 26.61 -33.59
C GLY A 617 -4.14 26.52 -35.00
N MET A 618 -4.92 27.52 -35.35
CA MET A 618 -5.65 27.56 -36.63
C MET A 618 -4.75 27.50 -37.87
N PRO A 619 -3.51 28.05 -37.91
CA PRO A 619 -2.60 27.90 -39.06
C PRO A 619 -2.40 26.43 -39.49
N ARG A 620 -2.48 25.51 -38.58
CA ARG A 620 -2.35 24.06 -38.88
C ARG A 620 -3.42 23.51 -39.82
N PHE A 621 -4.61 24.11 -39.78
CA PHE A 621 -5.78 23.63 -40.51
C PHE A 621 -5.97 24.34 -41.85
N VAL A 622 -5.61 25.59 -41.95
CA VAL A 622 -5.81 26.40 -43.17
C VAL A 622 -4.50 26.82 -43.86
N GLY A 623 -3.35 26.65 -43.21
CA GLY A 623 -2.06 27.15 -43.67
C GLY A 623 -1.75 28.54 -43.16
N GLU A 624 -0.47 28.83 -42.91
CA GLU A 624 -0.05 30.16 -42.38
C GLU A 624 -0.44 31.34 -43.31
N ALA A 625 -0.29 31.17 -44.63
CA ALA A 625 -0.60 32.22 -45.59
C ALA A 625 -2.08 32.60 -45.58
N ASP A 626 -2.96 31.60 -45.58
CA ASP A 626 -4.41 31.81 -45.55
C ASP A 626 -4.87 32.39 -44.20
N TRP A 627 -4.32 31.86 -43.10
CA TRP A 627 -4.60 32.41 -41.78
C TRP A 627 -4.20 33.90 -41.67
N ASN A 628 -3.02 34.23 -42.07
CA ASN A 628 -2.55 35.62 -42.07
C ASN A 628 -3.39 36.52 -42.99
N SER A 629 -3.82 36.01 -44.15
CA SER A 629 -4.73 36.70 -45.04
C SER A 629 -6.09 36.98 -44.41
N ILE A 630 -6.68 35.95 -43.74
CA ILE A 630 -7.96 36.09 -43.02
C ILE A 630 -7.82 37.13 -41.90
N HIS A 631 -6.74 37.03 -41.11
CA HIS A 631 -6.48 37.93 -39.98
C HIS A 631 -6.32 39.37 -40.43
N ALA A 632 -5.52 39.62 -41.50
CA ALA A 632 -5.32 40.94 -42.07
C ALA A 632 -6.62 41.56 -42.63
N ARG A 633 -7.48 40.74 -43.30
CA ARG A 633 -8.80 41.20 -43.78
C ARG A 633 -9.73 41.56 -42.63
N LEU A 634 -9.74 40.74 -41.55
CA LEU A 634 -10.55 41.03 -40.37
C LEU A 634 -10.05 42.30 -39.65
N ALA A 635 -8.74 42.45 -39.48
CA ALA A 635 -8.16 43.64 -38.87
C ALA A 635 -8.49 44.90 -39.67
N PHE A 636 -8.31 44.89 -41.00
CA PHE A 636 -8.69 46.01 -41.87
C PHE A 636 -10.21 46.32 -41.78
N ALA A 637 -11.04 45.30 -41.82
CA ALA A 637 -12.48 45.50 -41.68
C ALA A 637 -12.91 46.06 -40.31
N ALA A 638 -12.24 45.66 -39.23
CA ALA A 638 -12.46 46.16 -37.87
C ALA A 638 -12.19 47.65 -37.69
N GLU A 639 -11.34 48.28 -38.52
CA GLU A 639 -11.10 49.71 -38.51
C GLU A 639 -12.33 50.50 -39.03
N HIS A 640 -13.22 49.86 -39.79
CA HIS A 640 -14.33 50.49 -40.50
C HIS A 640 -15.68 49.94 -40.12
N LEU A 641 -15.73 48.77 -39.50
CA LEU A 641 -16.93 48.07 -39.03
C LEU A 641 -16.76 47.66 -37.57
N SER A 642 -17.78 47.71 -36.76
CA SER A 642 -17.77 47.14 -35.42
C SER A 642 -17.84 45.61 -35.51
N LEU A 643 -16.70 44.97 -35.67
CA LEU A 643 -16.57 43.51 -35.71
C LEU A 643 -16.46 42.92 -34.29
N PRO A 644 -17.07 41.76 -34.04
CA PRO A 644 -16.76 40.97 -32.85
C PRO A 644 -15.27 40.60 -32.84
N LYS A 645 -14.67 40.54 -31.65
CA LYS A 645 -13.29 40.09 -31.51
C LYS A 645 -13.20 38.61 -31.83
N VAL A 646 -12.35 38.25 -32.79
CA VAL A 646 -12.14 36.85 -33.20
C VAL A 646 -11.00 36.26 -32.36
N ASP A 647 -11.36 35.83 -31.14
CA ASP A 647 -10.47 35.12 -30.22
C ASP A 647 -10.94 33.67 -30.02
N ASP A 648 -10.24 32.91 -29.18
CA ASP A 648 -10.57 31.50 -28.92
C ASP A 648 -12.00 31.34 -28.40
N GLN A 649 -12.50 32.28 -27.59
CA GLN A 649 -13.86 32.25 -27.09
C GLN A 649 -14.89 32.40 -28.23
N PHE A 650 -14.61 33.22 -29.22
CA PHE A 650 -15.44 33.38 -30.41
C PHE A 650 -15.34 32.18 -31.35
N LEU A 651 -14.14 31.63 -31.52
CA LEU A 651 -13.88 30.48 -32.42
C LEU A 651 -14.46 29.17 -31.88
N THR A 652 -14.50 28.97 -30.57
CA THR A 652 -14.95 27.71 -29.95
C THR A 652 -16.27 27.22 -30.50
N PRO A 653 -17.40 27.96 -30.38
CA PRO A 653 -18.70 27.47 -30.85
C PRO A 653 -18.77 27.27 -32.37
N LEU A 654 -17.96 28.03 -33.13
CA LEU A 654 -17.91 27.89 -34.58
C LEU A 654 -17.18 26.61 -34.99
N LEU A 655 -16.07 26.31 -34.29
CA LEU A 655 -15.33 25.08 -34.51
C LEU A 655 -16.10 23.86 -34.05
N GLU A 656 -16.84 23.93 -32.95
CA GLU A 656 -17.75 22.87 -32.51
C GLU A 656 -18.81 22.55 -33.60
N LYS A 657 -19.39 23.58 -34.17
CA LYS A 657 -20.36 23.44 -35.28
C LYS A 657 -19.70 22.87 -36.53
N ALA A 658 -18.49 23.33 -36.90
CA ALA A 658 -17.74 22.83 -38.03
C ALA A 658 -17.24 21.39 -37.82
N ALA A 659 -16.95 21.03 -36.58
CA ALA A 659 -16.48 19.69 -36.18
C ALA A 659 -17.60 18.69 -35.96
N TYR A 660 -18.90 19.12 -36.02
CA TYR A 660 -20.02 18.21 -35.78
C TYR A 660 -20.04 17.06 -36.79
N GLY A 661 -20.00 15.82 -36.27
CA GLY A 661 -19.88 14.60 -37.07
C GLY A 661 -18.47 14.25 -37.53
N LEU A 662 -17.47 15.13 -37.28
CA LEU A 662 -16.07 14.86 -37.55
C LEU A 662 -15.39 14.28 -36.33
N ARG A 663 -14.24 13.61 -36.56
CA ARG A 663 -13.52 12.93 -35.46
C ARG A 663 -12.03 13.17 -35.46
N SER A 664 -11.46 13.65 -36.55
CA SER A 664 -9.98 13.81 -36.70
C SER A 664 -9.59 15.18 -37.15
N PHE A 665 -8.32 15.55 -36.90
CA PHE A 665 -7.73 16.74 -37.48
C PHE A 665 -7.73 16.73 -39.00
N ALA A 666 -7.60 15.58 -39.65
CA ALA A 666 -7.68 15.46 -41.09
C ALA A 666 -9.06 15.87 -41.63
N ASP A 667 -10.13 15.38 -40.99
CA ASP A 667 -11.49 15.74 -41.36
C ASP A 667 -11.76 17.23 -41.14
N LEU A 668 -11.35 17.77 -39.98
CA LEU A 668 -11.52 19.18 -39.65
C LEU A 668 -10.72 20.09 -40.60
N LYS A 669 -9.50 19.69 -40.94
CA LYS A 669 -8.69 20.39 -41.94
C LYS A 669 -9.39 20.45 -43.29
N SER A 670 -9.99 19.35 -43.74
CA SER A 670 -10.76 19.32 -44.97
C SER A 670 -11.98 20.27 -44.92
N ALA A 671 -12.69 20.29 -43.79
CA ALA A 671 -13.86 21.16 -43.60
C ALA A 671 -13.53 22.67 -43.55
N LEU A 672 -12.33 22.99 -43.02
CA LEU A 672 -11.91 24.40 -42.86
C LEU A 672 -11.09 24.92 -44.05
N SER A 673 -10.60 24.04 -44.94
CA SER A 673 -9.88 24.42 -46.15
C SER A 673 -10.80 25.17 -47.16
N GLU A 674 -10.20 25.74 -48.20
CA GLU A 674 -10.89 26.44 -49.29
C GLU A 674 -11.88 27.52 -48.81
N GLY A 675 -11.49 28.32 -47.84
CA GLY A 675 -12.31 29.42 -47.30
C GLY A 675 -13.34 28.93 -46.25
N GLY A 676 -13.33 27.68 -45.84
CA GLY A 676 -14.23 27.11 -44.86
C GLY A 676 -14.14 27.83 -43.50
N LEU A 677 -12.93 28.15 -43.03
CA LEU A 677 -12.75 28.90 -41.78
C LEU A 677 -13.32 30.30 -41.85
N LEU A 678 -13.05 31.06 -42.91
CA LEU A 678 -13.57 32.41 -43.07
C LEU A 678 -15.09 32.37 -43.15
N ARG A 679 -15.67 31.40 -43.85
CA ARG A 679 -17.14 31.23 -43.94
C ARG A 679 -17.73 30.93 -42.56
N ALA A 680 -17.07 30.11 -41.76
CA ALA A 680 -17.50 29.83 -40.39
C ALA A 680 -17.45 31.10 -39.52
N ILE A 681 -16.35 31.86 -39.58
CA ILE A 681 -16.25 33.15 -38.88
C ILE A 681 -17.36 34.09 -39.27
N LEU A 682 -17.61 34.30 -40.59
CA LEU A 682 -18.67 35.17 -41.07
C LEU A 682 -20.09 34.68 -40.67
N GLN A 683 -20.32 33.39 -40.56
CA GLN A 683 -21.58 32.84 -40.01
C GLN A 683 -21.78 33.12 -38.52
N GLY A 684 -20.69 33.34 -37.76
CA GLY A 684 -20.72 33.75 -36.36
C GLY A 684 -21.00 35.26 -36.18
N PHE A 685 -20.88 36.07 -37.24
CA PHE A 685 -21.17 37.49 -37.17
C PHE A 685 -22.68 37.75 -37.33
N PRO A 686 -23.22 38.88 -36.83
CA PRO A 686 -24.57 39.32 -37.15
C PRO A 686 -24.73 39.45 -38.67
N SER A 687 -25.93 39.11 -39.21
CA SER A 687 -26.14 38.96 -40.64
C SER A 687 -25.90 40.24 -41.45
N ASP A 688 -26.12 41.41 -40.86
CA ASP A 688 -25.81 42.72 -41.46
C ASP A 688 -24.32 42.98 -41.49
N VAL A 689 -23.59 42.59 -40.46
CA VAL A 689 -22.10 42.71 -40.38
C VAL A 689 -21.46 41.76 -41.37
N ALA A 690 -21.88 40.52 -41.45
CA ALA A 690 -21.36 39.53 -42.39
C ALA A 690 -21.51 39.96 -43.86
N ARG A 691 -22.68 40.53 -44.22
CA ARG A 691 -22.94 41.04 -45.57
C ARG A 691 -22.04 42.21 -45.89
N ARG A 692 -21.89 43.15 -44.95
CA ARG A 692 -21.04 44.35 -45.15
C ARG A 692 -19.56 44.02 -45.16
N PHE A 693 -19.13 42.91 -44.55
CA PHE A 693 -17.72 42.49 -44.51
C PHE A 693 -17.13 42.33 -45.91
N GLU A 694 -17.87 41.63 -46.85
CA GLU A 694 -17.41 41.48 -48.22
C GLU A 694 -17.42 42.78 -49.01
N GLU A 695 -18.35 43.68 -48.68
CA GLU A 695 -18.35 45.03 -49.29
C GLU A 695 -17.19 45.90 -48.79
N PHE A 696 -16.88 45.81 -47.50
CA PHE A 696 -15.82 46.66 -46.90
C PHE A 696 -14.44 46.11 -47.10
N ALA A 697 -14.23 44.82 -47.07
CA ALA A 697 -12.94 44.13 -47.27
C ALA A 697 -13.07 43.05 -48.36
N PRO A 698 -13.39 43.37 -49.60
CA PRO A 698 -13.58 42.38 -50.64
C PRO A 698 -12.28 41.58 -50.88
N GLU A 699 -12.42 40.29 -51.08
CA GLU A 699 -11.25 39.43 -51.41
C GLU A 699 -10.69 39.73 -52.81
N LYS A 700 -11.59 40.16 -53.68
CA LYS A 700 -11.28 40.31 -55.10
C LYS A 700 -11.94 41.57 -55.69
N LEU A 701 -11.26 42.23 -56.60
CA LEU A 701 -11.77 43.34 -57.36
C LEU A 701 -11.87 42.97 -58.84
N ARG A 702 -12.98 43.30 -59.49
CA ARG A 702 -13.14 43.13 -60.96
C ARG A 702 -12.61 44.35 -61.67
N LEU A 703 -11.63 44.11 -62.54
CA LEU A 703 -11.00 45.13 -63.32
C LEU A 703 -11.72 45.32 -64.66
N PRO A 704 -11.58 46.49 -65.34
CA PRO A 704 -12.22 46.76 -66.62
C PRO A 704 -11.96 45.74 -67.71
N SER A 705 -10.81 45.10 -67.73
CA SER A 705 -10.46 43.97 -68.61
C SER A 705 -11.34 42.74 -68.41
N GLY A 706 -12.22 42.67 -67.38
CA GLY A 706 -12.94 41.48 -66.99
C GLY A 706 -12.14 40.59 -66.03
N ARG A 707 -10.87 40.84 -65.84
CA ARG A 707 -10.00 40.09 -64.94
C ARG A 707 -10.37 40.37 -63.49
N VAL A 708 -10.38 39.33 -62.64
CA VAL A 708 -10.54 39.41 -61.18
C VAL A 708 -9.15 39.43 -60.58
N ALA A 709 -8.83 40.48 -59.86
CA ALA A 709 -7.57 40.64 -59.15
C ALA A 709 -7.78 40.48 -57.63
N LYS A 710 -6.92 39.76 -56.95
CA LYS A 710 -6.96 39.55 -55.49
C LYS A 710 -6.58 40.87 -54.81
N VAL A 711 -7.29 41.27 -53.78
CA VAL A 711 -6.90 42.39 -52.91
C VAL A 711 -6.11 41.81 -51.76
N GLU A 712 -4.93 42.34 -51.59
CA GLU A 712 -4.04 41.93 -50.50
C GLU A 712 -4.19 42.92 -49.35
N TYR A 713 -4.28 42.35 -48.12
CA TYR A 713 -4.38 43.11 -46.89
C TYR A 713 -3.18 42.78 -46.02
N ALA A 714 -2.61 43.75 -45.33
CA ALA A 714 -1.57 43.61 -44.34
C ALA A 714 -1.83 44.60 -43.20
N GLU A 715 -1.54 44.18 -41.99
CA GLU A 715 -1.72 44.98 -40.78
C GLU A 715 -0.89 46.29 -40.87
N GLY A 716 -1.52 47.43 -40.61
CA GLY A 716 -0.85 48.74 -40.68
C GLY A 716 -0.49 49.24 -42.09
N GLN A 717 -0.92 48.54 -43.14
CA GLN A 717 -0.71 48.97 -44.53
C GLN A 717 -2.02 49.15 -45.29
N PRO A 718 -2.07 50.12 -46.24
CA PRO A 718 -3.26 50.26 -47.10
C PRO A 718 -3.42 49.00 -47.97
N PRO A 719 -4.66 48.56 -48.26
CA PRO A 719 -4.93 47.43 -49.14
C PRO A 719 -4.39 47.70 -50.54
N TRP A 720 -3.91 46.64 -51.20
CA TRP A 720 -3.31 46.78 -52.52
C TRP A 720 -3.76 45.68 -53.48
N VAL A 721 -3.70 45.98 -54.74
CA VAL A 721 -4.00 45.05 -55.81
C VAL A 721 -2.91 45.12 -56.88
N ALA A 722 -2.48 43.95 -57.37
CA ALA A 722 -1.48 43.89 -58.44
C ALA A 722 -2.04 43.23 -59.67
N SER A 723 -1.93 43.90 -60.83
CA SER A 723 -2.26 43.30 -62.11
C SER A 723 -1.49 44.03 -63.24
N ARG A 724 -1.58 43.45 -64.44
CA ARG A 724 -0.93 44.11 -65.61
C ARG A 724 -1.57 45.44 -65.87
N LEU A 725 -0.79 46.38 -66.28
CA LEU A 725 -1.22 47.80 -66.59
C LEU A 725 -2.43 47.79 -67.54
N GLN A 726 -2.46 46.85 -68.48
CA GLN A 726 -3.56 46.72 -69.46
C GLN A 726 -4.88 46.29 -68.78
N ASP A 727 -4.84 45.65 -67.67
CA ASP A 727 -6.06 45.20 -66.98
C ASP A 727 -6.83 46.38 -66.34
N PHE A 728 -6.14 47.54 -66.17
CA PHE A 728 -6.68 48.77 -65.59
C PHE A 728 -7.09 49.78 -66.66
N PHE A 729 -6.91 49.50 -67.92
CA PHE A 729 -7.40 50.41 -69.01
C PHE A 729 -8.92 50.56 -68.91
N GLY A 730 -9.43 51.77 -69.07
CA GLY A 730 -10.84 52.11 -68.87
C GLY A 730 -11.16 52.55 -67.43
N MET A 731 -10.27 52.36 -66.46
CA MET A 731 -10.48 52.73 -65.05
C MET A 731 -10.04 54.17 -64.88
N LYS A 732 -10.98 55.08 -64.68
CA LYS A 732 -10.69 56.50 -64.52
C LYS A 732 -10.18 56.92 -63.18
N GLU A 733 -10.65 56.22 -62.13
CA GLU A 733 -10.31 56.49 -60.72
C GLU A 733 -9.72 55.29 -60.05
N THR A 734 -8.97 55.56 -59.00
CA THR A 734 -8.41 54.48 -58.15
C THR A 734 -9.55 53.69 -57.50
N PRO A 735 -9.52 52.34 -57.56
CA PRO A 735 -10.54 51.52 -56.89
C PRO A 735 -10.49 51.78 -55.38
N ARG A 736 -11.66 51.73 -54.78
CA ARG A 736 -11.80 51.95 -53.32
C ARG A 736 -12.49 50.77 -52.64
N VAL A 737 -12.11 50.52 -51.42
CA VAL A 737 -12.70 49.56 -50.51
C VAL A 737 -13.24 50.26 -49.26
N ALA A 738 -13.69 49.56 -48.25
CA ALA A 738 -14.32 50.10 -47.03
C ALA A 738 -15.52 51.00 -47.33
N GLY A 739 -16.45 50.54 -48.19
CA GLY A 739 -17.59 51.30 -48.60
C GLY A 739 -17.21 52.60 -49.36
N GLY A 740 -16.13 52.59 -50.14
CA GLY A 740 -15.62 53.71 -50.91
C GLY A 740 -14.72 54.68 -50.15
N ARG A 741 -14.37 54.42 -48.92
CA ARG A 741 -13.60 55.33 -48.05
C ARG A 741 -12.10 55.20 -48.26
N VAL A 742 -11.56 53.98 -48.47
CA VAL A 742 -10.11 53.73 -48.54
C VAL A 742 -9.68 53.45 -49.98
N PRO A 743 -8.76 54.22 -50.56
CA PRO A 743 -8.20 53.93 -51.88
C PRO A 743 -7.29 52.71 -51.80
N VAL A 744 -7.39 51.83 -52.80
CA VAL A 744 -6.50 50.67 -52.94
C VAL A 744 -5.21 51.08 -53.63
N VAL A 745 -4.09 50.68 -53.09
CA VAL A 745 -2.81 50.89 -53.79
C VAL A 745 -2.74 49.98 -55.00
N VAL A 746 -2.63 50.56 -56.17
CA VAL A 746 -2.60 49.82 -57.42
C VAL A 746 -1.13 49.59 -57.81
N HIS A 747 -0.70 48.34 -57.86
CA HIS A 747 0.58 47.90 -58.38
C HIS A 747 0.39 47.55 -59.86
N LEU A 748 0.84 48.48 -60.72
CA LEU A 748 0.78 48.33 -62.17
C LEU A 748 1.97 47.47 -62.64
N LEU A 749 1.71 46.35 -63.23
CA LEU A 749 2.72 45.39 -63.65
C LEU A 749 2.86 45.43 -65.20
N ALA A 750 4.10 45.24 -65.62
CA ALA A 750 4.43 45.02 -67.07
C ALA A 750 3.80 43.65 -67.49
N PRO A 751 3.74 43.36 -68.82
CA PRO A 751 3.27 42.03 -69.29
C PRO A 751 4.02 40.84 -68.75
N ASN A 752 5.24 40.99 -68.31
CA ASN A 752 6.05 39.94 -67.65
C ASN A 752 5.94 39.96 -66.13
N TYR A 753 4.90 40.65 -65.59
CA TYR A 753 4.60 40.75 -64.14
C TYR A 753 5.65 41.49 -63.31
N ARG A 754 6.60 42.20 -63.92
CA ARG A 754 7.52 43.13 -63.16
C ARG A 754 6.79 44.41 -62.77
N PRO A 755 7.01 44.94 -61.56
CA PRO A 755 6.42 46.22 -61.16
C PRO A 755 6.86 47.37 -62.10
N VAL A 756 5.94 48.17 -62.47
CA VAL A 756 6.11 49.37 -63.27
C VAL A 756 5.90 50.60 -62.43
N GLN A 757 4.80 50.65 -61.70
CA GLN A 757 4.43 51.75 -60.85
C GLN A 757 3.52 51.28 -59.75
N MET A 758 3.63 51.87 -58.57
CA MET A 758 2.69 51.79 -57.51
C MET A 758 2.04 53.13 -57.30
N THR A 759 0.69 53.16 -57.19
CA THR A 759 -0.05 54.41 -57.06
C THR A 759 -1.33 54.25 -56.29
N THR A 760 -1.67 55.27 -55.50
CA THR A 760 -3.00 55.54 -54.95
C THR A 760 -3.80 56.59 -55.72
N ASP A 761 -3.15 57.22 -56.74
CA ASP A 761 -3.77 58.19 -57.65
C ASP A 761 -3.65 57.67 -59.09
N LEU A 762 -4.54 56.75 -59.46
CA LEU A 762 -4.53 56.19 -60.81
C LEU A 762 -4.89 57.24 -61.87
N ALA A 763 -5.76 58.18 -61.55
CA ALA A 763 -6.12 59.31 -62.49
C ALA A 763 -4.91 60.19 -62.77
N GLY A 764 -4.09 60.51 -61.73
CA GLY A 764 -2.85 61.28 -61.90
C GLY A 764 -1.77 60.48 -62.65
N PHE A 765 -1.69 59.16 -62.44
CA PHE A 765 -0.84 58.26 -63.18
C PHE A 765 -1.12 58.31 -64.66
N TRP A 766 -2.38 58.20 -65.09
CA TRP A 766 -2.79 58.22 -66.49
C TRP A 766 -2.39 59.55 -67.15
N LYS A 767 -2.54 60.64 -66.41
CA LYS A 767 -2.27 61.97 -66.97
C LYS A 767 -0.77 62.34 -67.03
N ARG A 768 0.02 61.94 -66.05
CA ARG A 768 1.37 62.40 -65.82
C ARG A 768 2.44 61.38 -66.25
N LEU A 769 2.22 60.10 -65.84
CA LEU A 769 3.29 59.13 -66.00
C LEU A 769 3.06 58.11 -67.11
N TYR A 770 1.83 57.84 -67.45
CA TYR A 770 1.50 56.82 -68.45
C TYR A 770 2.09 57.18 -69.85
N PRO A 771 2.15 58.44 -70.35
CA PRO A 771 2.82 58.74 -71.66
C PRO A 771 4.30 58.32 -71.77
N GLU A 772 4.99 58.40 -70.68
CA GLU A 772 6.40 57.92 -70.58
C GLU A 772 6.48 56.41 -70.50
N VAL A 773 5.78 55.86 -69.54
CA VAL A 773 5.69 54.42 -69.31
C VAL A 773 5.22 53.72 -70.61
N ARG A 774 4.23 54.23 -71.28
CA ARG A 774 3.74 53.75 -72.57
C ARG A 774 4.87 53.70 -73.62
N ARG A 775 5.65 54.75 -73.78
CA ARG A 775 6.75 54.79 -74.74
C ARG A 775 7.81 53.74 -74.43
N GLU A 776 8.10 53.49 -73.18
CA GLU A 776 9.08 52.49 -72.77
C GLU A 776 8.55 51.12 -73.00
N LEU A 777 7.31 50.81 -72.47
CA LEU A 777 6.73 49.46 -72.49
C LEU A 777 6.32 49.08 -73.93
N SER A 778 5.86 49.97 -74.78
CA SER A 778 5.51 49.68 -76.18
C SER A 778 6.74 49.25 -77.01
N ARG A 779 7.89 49.79 -76.75
CA ARG A 779 9.14 49.34 -77.36
C ARG A 779 9.52 47.93 -76.86
N ARG A 780 9.34 47.68 -75.60
CA ARG A 780 9.77 46.45 -74.95
C ARG A 780 8.77 45.27 -75.16
N TYR A 781 7.48 45.61 -75.31
CA TYR A 781 6.38 44.65 -75.44
C TYR A 781 5.47 45.00 -76.60
N PRO A 782 5.95 44.99 -77.88
CA PRO A 782 5.26 45.51 -79.06
C PRO A 782 4.00 44.68 -79.43
N ARG A 783 3.88 43.42 -78.90
CA ARG A 783 2.71 42.52 -79.14
C ARG A 783 1.53 42.91 -78.31
N HIS A 784 1.64 43.77 -77.28
CA HIS A 784 0.54 44.18 -76.45
C HIS A 784 -0.05 45.51 -76.90
N LYS A 785 -1.33 45.72 -76.62
CA LYS A 785 -1.99 47.00 -76.95
C LYS A 785 -1.47 48.13 -75.99
N TRP A 786 -1.11 49.31 -76.54
CA TRP A 786 -0.68 50.50 -75.82
C TRP A 786 -1.41 51.69 -76.35
N PRO A 787 -2.71 51.90 -76.07
CA PRO A 787 -3.54 53.01 -76.55
C PRO A 787 -2.94 54.33 -76.10
N GLU A 788 -3.11 55.42 -76.90
CA GLU A 788 -2.71 56.77 -76.49
C GLU A 788 -3.63 57.28 -75.37
N ASP A 789 -4.89 57.09 -75.54
CA ASP A 789 -5.88 57.32 -74.48
C ASP A 789 -6.21 55.96 -73.80
N PRO A 790 -5.83 55.78 -72.50
CA PRO A 790 -6.11 54.53 -71.74
C PRO A 790 -7.58 54.26 -71.52
N PHE A 791 -8.46 55.22 -71.91
CA PHE A 791 -9.94 55.11 -71.74
C PHE A 791 -10.65 54.76 -73.06
N SER A 792 -9.96 54.67 -74.13
CA SER A 792 -10.49 54.43 -75.51
C SER A 792 -10.56 52.89 -75.85
N ILE A 793 -10.90 52.09 -74.96
CA ILE A 793 -10.98 50.65 -75.18
C ILE A 793 -12.45 50.17 -75.33
#